data_1492b435c1e946c625090dccc5134bc5
#
_entry.id   1492b435c1e946c625090dccc5134bc5
#
_cell.length_a   1.000
_cell.length_b   1.000
_cell.length_c   1.000
_cell.angle_alpha   90.00
_cell.angle_beta   90.00
_cell.angle_gamma   90.00
#
_symmetry.space_group_name_H-M   'P 1'
#
loop_
_entity.id
_entity.type
_entity.pdbx_description
1 polymer ?
#
loop_
_entity_poly.entity_id
_entity_poly.type
_entity_poly.pdbx_seq_one_letter_code
_entity_poly.pdbx_strand_id
1 'polypeptide(L)'
;MSAAARPQAALELDVFVCPLDGVNQIEASAGTGKTWNICALYVRLLLEKDLGADQILVVTFTKAATAELHERIRGRLAQLAHALDTGDDGGDPFVARLLETTLGEAGALDPETAAKRIRRALRAFDQAAIHTIHAFCQRALQEAPFAAAMPFAFDMQADDAALRFELAADFWRTRVEPMAARWPGFATWLVDSGAGPAALDAQLARRLKKPLAALRWDGVGEPDESAEAAAAACFEEAARMWADERDAIDALLRTAQPVLNQRSHKPDALVDALGAWSAHFAQGDATAALPKAALKLTRTALVKATKKGGATPEHPFFDVADALEAAVAAAEATQHARWLALIADWLDMAPAELAERKRTRRVVSFDDLLANLYRALNTHPWLAETLRERYPAALIDEFQDTDPLQFAIFDRIFAPRGPLFLVGDPKQAIYSFRAADLHTYLAARASASACYTLAVNQRSTPAIVDACNRFFMSNPRAFVLDGLDYYAVRAGTRVRAPFVDGTDPGPAGDFRIWTLPGGDGTLLKHDAQAQAAQACAAEIARLMRGAREGDARLGDTPLSPGDIAVLVQTHRQGSLVKRVLATWGIGSVELAQASVFSTGDAEQLERVLAAIDAPGDLRRLRAALAADWFGLDAGALSRLAPGDAAPSHHPRHTPHPL
;
A
#
# COMPACT_ATOMS: atom_id res chain seq x y z
N MET A 1 11.18 -2.41 27.30
CA MET A 1 11.80 -1.48 26.33
C MET A 1 13.31 -1.60 26.48
N SER A 2 13.94 -2.44 25.64
CA SER A 2 15.39 -2.58 25.58
C SER A 2 15.96 -1.30 24.94
N ALA A 3 17.02 -0.77 25.53
CA ALA A 3 17.74 0.40 25.00
C ALA A 3 18.11 0.11 23.52
N ALA A 4 17.61 0.92 22.60
CA ALA A 4 17.97 0.84 21.20
C ALA A 4 19.49 0.99 21.10
N ALA A 5 20.16 -0.06 20.64
CA ALA A 5 21.58 -0.01 20.30
C ALA A 5 21.79 1.16 19.32
N ARG A 6 22.77 2.02 19.57
CA ARG A 6 23.11 3.10 18.64
C ARG A 6 23.42 2.47 17.29
N PRO A 7 22.88 3.02 16.18
CA PRO A 7 23.17 2.50 14.85
C PRO A 7 24.69 2.48 14.65
N GLN A 8 25.21 1.34 14.25
CA GLN A 8 26.61 1.17 13.90
C GLN A 8 26.92 2.11 12.74
N ALA A 9 27.96 2.94 12.84
CA ALA A 9 28.35 3.84 11.77
C ALA A 9 28.62 3.03 10.49
N ALA A 10 27.93 3.38 9.39
CA ALA A 10 28.11 2.68 8.13
C ALA A 10 29.51 2.98 7.56
N LEU A 11 30.23 1.91 7.20
CA LEU A 11 31.54 2.01 6.54
C LEU A 11 31.35 2.18 5.03
N GLU A 12 32.25 2.88 4.35
CA GLU A 12 32.25 2.88 2.88
C GLU A 12 32.62 1.48 2.37
N LEU A 13 31.79 0.91 1.49
CA LEU A 13 32.04 -0.43 0.97
C LEU A 13 33.16 -0.43 -0.05
N ASP A 14 34.21 -1.19 0.22
CA ASP A 14 35.10 -1.72 -0.81
C ASP A 14 34.72 -3.19 -1.04
N VAL A 15 34.01 -3.43 -2.13
CA VAL A 15 33.47 -4.75 -2.45
C VAL A 15 34.54 -5.79 -2.75
N PHE A 16 35.78 -5.40 -3.05
CA PHE A 16 36.88 -6.30 -3.36
C PHE A 16 37.58 -6.87 -2.11
N VAL A 17 37.44 -6.19 -0.97
CA VAL A 17 38.14 -6.57 0.27
C VAL A 17 37.21 -6.75 1.47
N CYS A 18 35.92 -6.41 1.35
CA CYS A 18 34.98 -6.60 2.45
C CYS A 18 34.88 -8.10 2.85
N PRO A 19 34.67 -8.42 4.14
CA PRO A 19 34.43 -9.79 4.59
C PRO A 19 33.23 -10.43 3.91
N LEU A 20 33.37 -11.70 3.53
CA LEU A 20 32.30 -12.47 2.91
C LEU A 20 31.52 -13.35 3.92
N ASP A 21 31.67 -13.11 5.22
CA ASP A 21 31.02 -13.88 6.28
C ASP A 21 30.01 -13.00 7.05
N GLY A 22 29.08 -13.65 7.75
CA GLY A 22 28.09 -12.98 8.58
C GLY A 22 26.94 -12.33 7.80
N VAL A 23 26.16 -11.50 8.50
CA VAL A 23 25.05 -10.72 7.93
C VAL A 23 25.54 -9.31 7.62
N ASN A 24 25.58 -8.95 6.35
CA ASN A 24 26.09 -7.67 5.87
C ASN A 24 24.94 -6.85 5.26
N GLN A 25 24.73 -5.64 5.74
CA GLN A 25 23.79 -4.72 5.13
C GLN A 25 24.50 -3.65 4.33
N ILE A 26 24.10 -3.49 3.08
CA ILE A 26 24.68 -2.54 2.13
C ILE A 26 23.62 -1.50 1.76
N GLU A 27 23.75 -0.29 2.30
CA GLU A 27 22.90 0.83 1.93
C GLU A 27 23.45 1.49 0.66
N ALA A 28 22.69 1.35 -0.42
CA ALA A 28 23.11 1.74 -1.75
C ALA A 28 22.14 2.76 -2.36
N SER A 29 22.43 4.02 -2.25
CA SER A 29 21.63 5.10 -2.84
C SER A 29 21.45 4.94 -4.35
N ALA A 30 20.45 5.63 -4.93
CA ALA A 30 20.18 5.57 -6.36
C ALA A 30 21.43 5.89 -7.19
N GLY A 31 21.73 5.05 -8.16
CA GLY A 31 22.87 5.28 -9.06
C GLY A 31 24.25 4.96 -8.51
N THR A 32 24.36 4.40 -7.30
CA THR A 32 25.67 4.06 -6.69
C THR A 32 26.20 2.67 -7.08
N GLY A 33 25.52 1.96 -8.00
CA GLY A 33 26.03 0.71 -8.56
C GLY A 33 25.64 -0.53 -7.75
N LYS A 34 24.42 -0.61 -7.18
CA LYS A 34 23.89 -1.81 -6.49
C LYS A 34 24.19 -3.09 -7.25
N THR A 35 23.69 -3.19 -8.49
CA THR A 35 23.83 -4.38 -9.33
C THR A 35 25.29 -4.74 -9.62
N TRP A 36 26.15 -3.72 -9.79
CA TRP A 36 27.58 -3.93 -9.99
C TRP A 36 28.24 -4.58 -8.76
N ASN A 37 27.88 -4.10 -7.56
CA ASN A 37 28.40 -4.66 -6.31
C ASN A 37 27.86 -6.06 -6.03
N ILE A 38 26.58 -6.34 -6.35
CA ILE A 38 26.02 -7.70 -6.28
C ILE A 38 26.78 -8.66 -7.19
N CYS A 39 27.07 -8.25 -8.44
CA CYS A 39 27.90 -9.06 -9.35
C CYS A 39 29.30 -9.31 -8.77
N ALA A 40 29.92 -8.31 -8.16
CA ALA A 40 31.25 -8.44 -7.56
C ALA A 40 31.24 -9.43 -6.37
N LEU A 41 30.28 -9.30 -5.46
CA LEU A 41 30.11 -10.23 -4.34
C LEU A 41 29.84 -11.66 -4.83
N TYR A 42 28.99 -11.81 -5.84
CA TYR A 42 28.72 -13.12 -6.43
C TYR A 42 29.98 -13.79 -6.98
N VAL A 43 30.78 -13.04 -7.74
CA VAL A 43 32.04 -13.55 -8.30
C VAL A 43 33.06 -13.88 -7.19
N ARG A 44 33.17 -13.04 -6.17
CA ARG A 44 34.04 -13.31 -5.02
C ARG A 44 33.62 -14.57 -4.25
N LEU A 45 32.31 -14.77 -4.04
CA LEU A 45 31.79 -16.01 -3.42
C LEU A 45 32.16 -17.26 -4.23
N LEU A 46 32.07 -17.19 -5.57
CA LEU A 46 32.53 -18.26 -6.46
C LEU A 46 34.04 -18.51 -6.34
N LEU A 47 34.84 -17.45 -6.32
CA LEU A 47 36.29 -17.54 -6.33
C LEU A 47 36.87 -17.86 -4.93
N GLU A 48 36.45 -17.14 -3.90
CA GLU A 48 37.05 -17.22 -2.58
C GLU A 48 36.46 -18.33 -1.69
N LYS A 49 35.15 -18.61 -1.84
CA LYS A 49 34.46 -19.66 -1.05
C LYS A 49 34.23 -20.97 -1.83
N ASP A 50 34.69 -21.05 -3.09
CA ASP A 50 34.53 -22.21 -4.01
C ASP A 50 33.07 -22.68 -4.17
N LEU A 51 32.14 -21.75 -4.15
CA LEU A 51 30.73 -22.05 -4.32
C LEU A 51 30.35 -22.24 -5.78
N GLY A 52 29.42 -23.16 -6.06
CA GLY A 52 28.82 -23.32 -7.39
C GLY A 52 27.81 -22.20 -7.69
N ALA A 53 27.51 -21.99 -8.97
CA ALA A 53 26.48 -21.03 -9.37
C ALA A 53 25.08 -21.37 -8.79
N ASP A 54 24.80 -22.65 -8.59
CA ASP A 54 23.57 -23.17 -7.98
C ASP A 54 23.54 -23.06 -6.45
N GLN A 55 24.67 -22.74 -5.82
CA GLN A 55 24.84 -22.62 -4.37
C GLN A 55 24.77 -21.17 -3.86
N ILE A 56 24.80 -20.18 -4.74
CA ILE A 56 24.70 -18.76 -4.37
C ILE A 56 23.29 -18.29 -4.70
N LEU A 57 22.47 -18.14 -3.67
CA LEU A 57 21.10 -17.64 -3.84
C LEU A 57 21.12 -16.14 -4.06
N VAL A 58 20.55 -15.69 -5.17
CA VAL A 58 20.29 -14.26 -5.44
C VAL A 58 18.79 -14.05 -5.52
N VAL A 59 18.27 -13.14 -4.72
CA VAL A 59 16.83 -12.89 -4.66
C VAL A 59 16.53 -11.45 -5.01
N THR A 60 15.53 -11.28 -5.88
CA THR A 60 15.04 -9.97 -6.31
C THR A 60 13.52 -9.86 -6.17
N PHE A 61 13.00 -8.65 -6.36
CA PHE A 61 11.57 -8.40 -6.23
C PHE A 61 10.76 -8.72 -7.50
N THR A 62 11.35 -8.58 -8.70
CA THR A 62 10.64 -8.73 -9.98
C THR A 62 11.31 -9.72 -10.92
N LYS A 63 10.51 -10.34 -11.81
CA LYS A 63 11.04 -11.21 -12.88
C LYS A 63 12.00 -10.46 -13.82
N ALA A 64 11.73 -9.18 -14.09
CA ALA A 64 12.60 -8.35 -14.94
C ALA A 64 13.96 -8.14 -14.28
N ALA A 65 14.01 -7.80 -12.99
CA ALA A 65 15.25 -7.66 -12.24
C ALA A 65 16.02 -8.98 -12.14
N THR A 66 15.32 -10.11 -11.99
CA THR A 66 15.93 -11.46 -12.02
C THR A 66 16.61 -11.73 -13.36
N ALA A 67 15.95 -11.44 -14.48
CA ALA A 67 16.53 -11.62 -15.83
C ALA A 67 17.73 -10.70 -16.05
N GLU A 68 17.65 -9.44 -15.62
CA GLU A 68 18.74 -8.47 -15.71
C GLU A 68 19.95 -8.92 -14.90
N LEU A 69 19.76 -9.36 -13.66
CA LEU A 69 20.86 -9.87 -12.83
C LEU A 69 21.49 -11.13 -13.42
N HIS A 70 20.67 -12.04 -13.93
CA HIS A 70 21.14 -13.24 -14.60
C HIS A 70 22.05 -12.90 -15.78
N GLU A 71 21.62 -12.00 -16.67
CA GLU A 71 22.41 -11.54 -17.81
C GLU A 71 23.72 -10.85 -17.38
N ARG A 72 23.65 -9.94 -16.40
CA ARG A 72 24.81 -9.19 -15.93
C ARG A 72 25.85 -10.07 -15.24
N ILE A 73 25.43 -11.00 -14.37
CA ILE A 73 26.34 -11.92 -13.71
C ILE A 73 27.00 -12.82 -14.75
N ARG A 74 26.24 -13.40 -15.69
CA ARG A 74 26.79 -14.22 -16.78
C ARG A 74 27.81 -13.45 -17.62
N GLY A 75 27.48 -12.21 -17.99
CA GLY A 75 28.38 -11.35 -18.74
C GLY A 75 29.70 -11.08 -18.00
N ARG A 76 29.65 -10.82 -16.70
CA ARG A 76 30.84 -10.65 -15.86
C ARG A 76 31.71 -11.91 -15.76
N LEU A 77 31.07 -13.07 -15.60
CA LEU A 77 31.79 -14.35 -15.61
C LEU A 77 32.48 -14.62 -16.95
N ALA A 78 31.83 -14.30 -18.07
CA ALA A 78 32.42 -14.44 -19.40
C ALA A 78 33.61 -13.51 -19.62
N GLN A 79 33.52 -12.24 -19.19
CA GLN A 79 34.63 -11.28 -19.23
C GLN A 79 35.84 -11.75 -18.41
N LEU A 80 35.57 -12.26 -17.20
CA LEU A 80 36.63 -12.82 -16.34
C LEU A 80 37.27 -14.07 -16.94
N ALA A 81 36.48 -14.97 -17.53
CA ALA A 81 37.01 -16.14 -18.23
C ALA A 81 37.95 -15.72 -19.38
N HIS A 82 37.52 -14.75 -20.17
CA HIS A 82 38.33 -14.22 -21.24
C HIS A 82 39.66 -13.61 -20.76
N ALA A 83 39.57 -12.78 -19.72
CA ALA A 83 40.76 -12.15 -19.12
C ALA A 83 41.76 -13.17 -18.56
N LEU A 84 41.24 -14.24 -17.92
CA LEU A 84 42.08 -15.35 -17.39
C LEU A 84 42.71 -16.20 -18.50
N ASP A 85 42.05 -16.33 -19.66
CA ASP A 85 42.53 -17.10 -20.80
C ASP A 85 43.54 -16.33 -21.68
N THR A 86 43.33 -15.02 -21.81
CA THR A 86 44.12 -14.18 -22.76
C THR A 86 45.10 -13.25 -22.06
N GLY A 87 44.93 -12.97 -20.78
CA GLY A 87 45.65 -11.92 -20.05
C GLY A 87 45.15 -10.50 -20.37
N ASP A 88 44.08 -10.36 -21.17
CA ASP A 88 43.50 -9.07 -21.56
C ASP A 88 42.22 -8.81 -20.75
N ASP A 89 42.25 -7.81 -19.89
CA ASP A 89 41.11 -7.38 -19.08
C ASP A 89 40.09 -6.54 -19.86
N GLY A 90 40.33 -6.29 -21.15
CA GLY A 90 39.50 -5.46 -21.99
C GLY A 90 39.41 -4.00 -21.54
N GLY A 91 40.32 -3.55 -20.68
CA GLY A 91 40.30 -2.23 -20.06
C GLY A 91 39.14 -2.04 -19.07
N ASP A 92 38.52 -3.12 -18.59
CA ASP A 92 37.46 -3.06 -17.57
C ASP A 92 38.08 -2.96 -16.17
N PRO A 93 37.95 -1.81 -15.47
CA PRO A 93 38.55 -1.62 -14.14
C PRO A 93 38.05 -2.62 -13.08
N PHE A 94 36.87 -3.19 -13.27
CA PHE A 94 36.34 -4.24 -12.39
C PHE A 94 37.15 -5.52 -12.52
N VAL A 95 37.37 -5.97 -13.76
CA VAL A 95 38.12 -7.19 -14.07
C VAL A 95 39.56 -7.03 -13.57
N ALA A 96 40.21 -5.91 -13.92
CA ALA A 96 41.57 -5.63 -13.48
C ALA A 96 41.72 -5.69 -11.97
N ARG A 97 40.86 -4.96 -11.23
CA ARG A 97 40.95 -4.90 -9.75
C ARG A 97 40.59 -6.21 -9.09
N LEU A 98 39.62 -6.95 -9.63
CA LEU A 98 39.27 -8.27 -9.09
C LEU A 98 40.46 -9.26 -9.25
N LEU A 99 41.08 -9.28 -10.44
CA LEU A 99 42.25 -10.12 -10.67
C LEU A 99 43.42 -9.75 -9.74
N GLU A 100 43.68 -8.46 -9.60
CA GLU A 100 44.71 -7.95 -8.68
C GLU A 100 44.45 -8.38 -7.22
N THR A 101 43.23 -8.23 -6.72
CA THR A 101 42.89 -8.54 -5.33
C THR A 101 42.74 -10.02 -5.04
N THR A 102 42.30 -10.82 -6.02
CA THR A 102 42.04 -12.26 -5.85
C THR A 102 43.24 -13.13 -6.24
N LEU A 103 44.02 -12.72 -7.26
CA LEU A 103 45.12 -13.47 -7.83
C LEU A 103 46.50 -12.83 -7.65
N GLY A 104 46.56 -11.54 -7.18
CA GLY A 104 47.82 -10.84 -6.90
C GLY A 104 48.58 -11.42 -5.71
N GLU A 105 49.75 -10.86 -5.39
CA GLU A 105 50.61 -11.32 -4.27
C GLU A 105 49.87 -11.38 -2.92
N ALA A 106 48.82 -10.59 -2.75
CA ALA A 106 47.93 -10.60 -1.58
C ALA A 106 46.79 -11.61 -1.70
N GLY A 107 46.54 -12.18 -2.90
CA GLY A 107 45.45 -13.12 -3.18
C GLY A 107 45.86 -14.57 -2.86
N ALA A 108 44.92 -15.33 -2.29
CA ALA A 108 45.12 -16.71 -1.91
C ALA A 108 44.88 -17.73 -3.04
N LEU A 109 44.50 -17.26 -4.25
CA LEU A 109 44.05 -18.14 -5.33
C LEU A 109 44.98 -18.08 -6.55
N ASP A 110 45.40 -19.24 -7.04
CA ASP A 110 46.16 -19.28 -8.29
C ASP A 110 45.28 -19.12 -9.53
N PRO A 111 45.83 -18.56 -10.62
CA PRO A 111 45.06 -18.26 -11.85
C PRO A 111 44.41 -19.49 -12.49
N GLU A 112 45.02 -20.64 -12.42
CA GLU A 112 44.49 -21.88 -13.02
C GLU A 112 43.24 -22.35 -12.26
N THR A 113 43.28 -22.31 -10.92
CA THR A 113 42.12 -22.62 -10.07
C THR A 113 40.99 -21.61 -10.27
N ALA A 114 41.31 -20.33 -10.37
CA ALA A 114 40.31 -19.29 -10.68
C ALA A 114 39.63 -19.56 -12.03
N ALA A 115 40.39 -19.84 -13.07
CA ALA A 115 39.87 -20.17 -14.39
C ALA A 115 38.98 -21.43 -14.36
N LYS A 116 39.38 -22.47 -13.60
CA LYS A 116 38.57 -23.68 -13.43
C LYS A 116 37.22 -23.38 -12.76
N ARG A 117 37.21 -22.57 -11.66
CA ARG A 117 35.99 -22.18 -10.94
C ARG A 117 35.05 -21.36 -11.83
N ILE A 118 35.57 -20.37 -12.55
CA ILE A 118 34.77 -19.53 -13.47
C ILE A 118 34.19 -20.36 -14.63
N ARG A 119 34.98 -21.23 -15.26
CA ARG A 119 34.48 -22.10 -16.34
C ARG A 119 33.44 -23.10 -15.84
N ARG A 120 33.60 -23.66 -14.64
CA ARG A 120 32.61 -24.51 -14.00
C ARG A 120 31.29 -23.75 -13.80
N ALA A 121 31.36 -22.53 -13.24
CA ALA A 121 30.19 -21.68 -13.02
C ALA A 121 29.47 -21.33 -14.34
N LEU A 122 30.20 -20.96 -15.40
CA LEU A 122 29.61 -20.66 -16.71
C LEU A 122 28.90 -21.86 -17.33
N ARG A 123 29.47 -23.07 -17.23
CA ARG A 123 28.85 -24.31 -17.76
C ARG A 123 27.57 -24.67 -17.01
N ALA A 124 27.53 -24.41 -15.70
CA ALA A 124 26.38 -24.71 -14.85
C ALA A 124 25.45 -23.51 -14.65
N PHE A 125 25.65 -22.41 -15.38
CA PHE A 125 24.96 -21.15 -15.11
C PHE A 125 23.44 -21.20 -15.32
N ASP A 126 22.97 -22.11 -16.16
CA ASP A 126 21.52 -22.34 -16.33
C ASP A 126 20.85 -22.89 -15.06
N GLN A 127 21.65 -23.40 -14.10
CA GLN A 127 21.20 -23.84 -12.78
C GLN A 127 21.39 -22.77 -11.69
N ALA A 128 21.86 -21.58 -12.05
CA ALA A 128 22.10 -20.50 -11.09
C ALA A 128 20.85 -20.17 -10.28
N ALA A 129 21.02 -20.07 -8.96
CA ALA A 129 19.91 -19.84 -8.05
C ALA A 129 19.54 -18.33 -7.97
N ILE A 130 19.14 -17.74 -9.10
CA ILE A 130 18.73 -16.35 -9.23
C ILE A 130 17.21 -16.30 -9.40
N HIS A 131 16.48 -15.89 -8.37
CA HIS A 131 15.02 -16.05 -8.28
C HIS A 131 14.33 -14.79 -7.77
N THR A 132 13.01 -14.69 -8.03
CA THR A 132 12.17 -13.83 -7.20
C THR A 132 11.93 -14.50 -5.85
N ILE A 133 11.59 -13.71 -4.81
CA ILE A 133 11.31 -14.24 -3.47
C ILE A 133 10.28 -15.37 -3.52
N HIS A 134 9.17 -15.19 -4.24
CA HIS A 134 8.12 -16.21 -4.37
C HIS A 134 8.60 -17.47 -5.10
N ALA A 135 9.42 -17.32 -6.15
CA ALA A 135 9.98 -18.47 -6.87
C ALA A 135 10.94 -19.29 -5.98
N PHE A 136 11.74 -18.61 -5.17
CA PHE A 136 12.58 -19.29 -4.15
C PHE A 136 11.72 -20.05 -3.14
N CYS A 137 10.69 -19.41 -2.57
CA CYS A 137 9.78 -20.06 -1.61
C CYS A 137 9.07 -21.26 -2.22
N GLN A 138 8.57 -21.14 -3.45
CA GLN A 138 7.94 -22.25 -4.18
C GLN A 138 8.89 -23.42 -4.35
N ARG A 139 10.13 -23.16 -4.77
CA ARG A 139 11.17 -24.19 -4.95
C ARG A 139 11.52 -24.89 -3.64
N ALA A 140 11.75 -24.11 -2.57
CA ALA A 140 12.04 -24.65 -1.24
C ALA A 140 10.92 -25.57 -0.71
N LEU A 141 9.65 -25.18 -0.94
CA LEU A 141 8.49 -25.99 -0.57
C LEU A 141 8.35 -27.26 -1.42
N GLN A 142 8.67 -27.19 -2.72
CA GLN A 142 8.65 -28.35 -3.62
C GLN A 142 9.74 -29.38 -3.28
N GLU A 143 10.89 -28.92 -2.79
CA GLU A 143 11.98 -29.79 -2.34
C GLU A 143 11.68 -30.45 -0.97
N ALA A 144 10.78 -29.86 -0.15
CA ALA A 144 10.39 -30.38 1.16
C ALA A 144 8.85 -30.42 1.37
N PRO A 145 8.07 -31.10 0.51
CA PRO A 145 6.61 -31.02 0.53
C PRO A 145 5.99 -31.55 1.82
N PHE A 146 6.58 -32.54 2.43
CA PHE A 146 6.10 -33.11 3.70
C PHE A 146 6.29 -32.15 4.88
N ALA A 147 7.40 -31.41 4.92
CA ALA A 147 7.65 -30.42 5.98
C ALA A 147 6.64 -29.26 5.92
N ALA A 148 6.21 -28.90 4.72
CA ALA A 148 5.27 -27.81 4.49
C ALA A 148 3.80 -28.24 4.58
N ALA A 149 3.50 -29.54 4.75
CA ALA A 149 2.15 -30.11 4.65
C ALA A 149 1.42 -29.69 3.35
N MET A 150 2.19 -29.51 2.27
CA MET A 150 1.70 -29.08 0.96
C MET A 150 1.20 -30.28 0.14
N PRO A 151 0.12 -30.12 -0.65
CA PRO A 151 -0.25 -31.14 -1.63
C PRO A 151 0.87 -31.31 -2.67
N PHE A 152 1.09 -32.54 -3.15
CA PHE A 152 2.08 -32.81 -4.22
C PHE A 152 1.74 -32.11 -5.55
N ALA A 153 0.44 -31.94 -5.81
CA ALA A 153 -0.05 -31.19 -6.95
C ALA A 153 -1.08 -30.15 -6.46
N PHE A 154 -0.89 -28.93 -6.86
CA PHE A 154 -1.79 -27.83 -6.52
C PHE A 154 -1.87 -26.82 -7.66
N ASP A 155 -2.99 -26.10 -7.72
CA ASP A 155 -3.20 -25.01 -8.66
C ASP A 155 -2.80 -23.67 -8.01
N MET A 156 -1.95 -22.93 -8.71
CA MET A 156 -1.59 -21.57 -8.28
C MET A 156 -2.71 -20.60 -8.65
N GLN A 157 -3.29 -19.96 -7.64
CA GLN A 157 -4.29 -18.92 -7.84
C GLN A 157 -3.68 -17.55 -7.56
N ALA A 158 -4.00 -16.59 -8.42
CA ALA A 158 -3.55 -15.20 -8.25
C ALA A 158 -4.26 -14.51 -7.07
N ASP A 159 -5.51 -14.93 -6.78
CA ASP A 159 -6.37 -14.35 -5.77
C ASP A 159 -7.22 -15.44 -5.08
N ASP A 160 -7.38 -15.31 -3.78
CA ASP A 160 -8.21 -16.19 -2.94
C ASP A 160 -9.48 -15.50 -2.42
N ALA A 161 -9.83 -14.34 -2.97
CA ALA A 161 -10.95 -13.51 -2.50
C ALA A 161 -12.28 -14.27 -2.46
N ALA A 162 -12.54 -15.11 -3.46
CA ALA A 162 -13.77 -15.91 -3.50
C ALA A 162 -13.87 -16.89 -2.31
N LEU A 163 -12.75 -17.57 -1.97
CA LEU A 163 -12.69 -18.48 -0.83
C LEU A 163 -12.81 -17.77 0.51
N ARG A 164 -12.16 -16.60 0.63
CA ARG A 164 -12.26 -15.77 1.83
C ARG A 164 -13.68 -15.26 2.04
N PHE A 165 -14.32 -14.80 0.97
CA PHE A 165 -15.70 -14.32 1.05
C PHE A 165 -16.68 -15.45 1.38
N GLU A 166 -16.51 -16.64 0.79
CA GLU A 166 -17.29 -17.84 1.14
C GLU A 166 -17.19 -18.15 2.64
N LEU A 167 -15.96 -18.15 3.17
CA LEU A 167 -15.71 -18.38 4.59
C LEU A 167 -16.34 -17.28 5.47
N ALA A 168 -16.25 -16.02 5.06
CA ALA A 168 -16.87 -14.90 5.76
C ALA A 168 -18.40 -15.02 5.78
N ALA A 169 -19.00 -15.46 4.68
CA ALA A 169 -20.44 -15.71 4.59
C ALA A 169 -20.88 -16.88 5.48
N ASP A 170 -20.06 -17.94 5.57
CA ASP A 170 -20.34 -19.07 6.47
C ASP A 170 -20.25 -18.65 7.95
N PHE A 171 -19.25 -17.87 8.33
CA PHE A 171 -19.14 -17.32 9.68
C PHE A 171 -20.33 -16.41 10.00
N TRP A 172 -20.72 -15.58 9.07
CA TRP A 172 -21.89 -14.71 9.21
C TRP A 172 -23.14 -15.51 9.54
N ARG A 173 -23.48 -16.50 8.73
CA ARG A 173 -24.65 -17.35 8.91
C ARG A 173 -24.62 -18.18 10.20
N THR A 174 -23.44 -18.64 10.62
CA THR A 174 -23.31 -19.56 11.75
C THR A 174 -23.06 -18.89 13.09
N ARG A 175 -22.53 -17.66 13.10
CA ARG A 175 -22.17 -16.95 14.33
C ARG A 175 -22.86 -15.60 14.47
N VAL A 176 -22.89 -14.77 13.43
CA VAL A 176 -23.43 -13.41 13.52
C VAL A 176 -24.95 -13.41 13.51
N GLU A 177 -25.58 -14.10 12.56
CA GLU A 177 -27.05 -14.17 12.48
C GLU A 177 -27.71 -14.76 13.75
N PRO A 178 -27.22 -15.84 14.36
CA PRO A 178 -27.79 -16.34 15.60
C PRO A 178 -27.67 -15.34 16.76
N MET A 179 -26.58 -14.56 16.82
CA MET A 179 -26.43 -13.51 17.83
C MET A 179 -27.38 -12.35 17.56
N ALA A 180 -27.52 -11.92 16.30
CA ALA A 180 -28.44 -10.86 15.89
C ALA A 180 -29.91 -11.29 16.13
N ALA A 181 -30.25 -12.56 15.94
CA ALA A 181 -31.59 -13.08 16.25
C ALA A 181 -31.89 -13.06 17.77
N ARG A 182 -30.87 -13.27 18.61
CA ARG A 182 -30.99 -13.18 20.07
C ARG A 182 -31.12 -11.73 20.57
N TRP A 183 -30.49 -10.77 19.90
CA TRP A 183 -30.36 -9.37 20.31
C TRP A 183 -30.84 -8.44 19.19
N PRO A 184 -32.15 -8.04 19.17
CA PRO A 184 -32.68 -7.18 18.10
C PRO A 184 -31.96 -5.83 17.94
N GLY A 185 -31.54 -5.20 19.04
CA GLY A 185 -30.74 -3.97 18.99
C GLY A 185 -29.41 -4.16 18.27
N PHE A 186 -28.79 -5.34 18.42
CA PHE A 186 -27.58 -5.70 17.65
C PHE A 186 -27.86 -5.88 16.17
N ALA A 187 -29.00 -6.46 15.81
CA ALA A 187 -29.40 -6.61 14.42
C ALA A 187 -29.57 -5.24 13.73
N THR A 188 -30.24 -4.30 14.40
CA THR A 188 -30.41 -2.91 13.92
C THR A 188 -29.03 -2.24 13.78
N TRP A 189 -28.18 -2.34 14.79
CA TRP A 189 -26.83 -1.77 14.77
C TRP A 189 -25.97 -2.31 13.61
N LEU A 190 -26.05 -3.62 13.29
CA LEU A 190 -25.33 -4.20 12.15
C LEU A 190 -25.76 -3.58 10.82
N VAL A 191 -27.06 -3.34 10.63
CA VAL A 191 -27.60 -2.70 9.42
C VAL A 191 -27.12 -1.25 9.32
N ASP A 192 -27.23 -0.48 10.39
CA ASP A 192 -26.87 0.94 10.42
C ASP A 192 -25.36 1.18 10.26
N SER A 193 -24.54 0.28 10.83
CA SER A 193 -23.07 0.32 10.69
C SER A 193 -22.57 -0.17 9.33
N GLY A 194 -23.43 -0.80 8.51
CA GLY A 194 -23.04 -1.44 7.26
C GLY A 194 -22.15 -2.67 7.45
N ALA A 195 -22.21 -3.29 8.63
CA ALA A 195 -21.50 -4.53 8.91
C ALA A 195 -22.08 -5.68 8.08
N GLY A 196 -21.20 -6.56 7.58
CA GLY A 196 -21.61 -7.67 6.74
C GLY A 196 -20.45 -8.61 6.43
N PRO A 197 -20.69 -9.70 5.67
CA PRO A 197 -19.63 -10.62 5.25
C PRO A 197 -18.45 -9.94 4.56
N ALA A 198 -18.72 -8.88 3.77
CA ALA A 198 -17.67 -8.09 3.12
C ALA A 198 -16.74 -7.37 4.11
N ALA A 199 -17.27 -6.91 5.25
CA ALA A 199 -16.47 -6.31 6.31
C ALA A 199 -15.55 -7.34 6.98
N LEU A 200 -16.04 -8.56 7.22
CA LEU A 200 -15.26 -9.68 7.74
C LEU A 200 -14.16 -10.10 6.76
N ASP A 201 -14.47 -10.25 5.46
CA ASP A 201 -13.47 -10.54 4.43
C ASP A 201 -12.38 -9.46 4.39
N ALA A 202 -12.75 -8.19 4.44
CA ALA A 202 -11.79 -7.09 4.46
C ALA A 202 -10.85 -7.13 5.68
N GLN A 203 -11.35 -7.51 6.86
CA GLN A 203 -10.53 -7.70 8.07
C GLN A 203 -9.56 -8.88 7.91
N LEU A 204 -10.06 -10.02 7.41
CA LEU A 204 -9.22 -11.20 7.16
C LEU A 204 -8.13 -10.90 6.12
N ALA A 205 -8.47 -10.23 5.02
CA ALA A 205 -7.51 -9.82 4.00
C ALA A 205 -6.37 -8.94 4.58
N ARG A 206 -6.69 -8.03 5.49
CA ARG A 206 -5.68 -7.22 6.22
C ARG A 206 -4.82 -8.07 7.14
N ARG A 207 -5.43 -9.02 7.85
CA ARG A 207 -4.73 -9.94 8.76
C ARG A 207 -3.73 -10.82 8.01
N LEU A 208 -4.15 -11.39 6.87
CA LEU A 208 -3.31 -12.27 6.04
C LEU A 208 -2.10 -11.54 5.44
N LYS A 209 -2.25 -10.26 5.11
CA LYS A 209 -1.11 -9.43 4.63
C LYS A 209 -0.05 -9.15 5.69
N LYS A 210 -0.40 -9.28 6.98
CA LYS A 210 0.51 -9.02 8.12
C LYS A 210 0.47 -10.18 9.12
N PRO A 211 0.88 -11.40 8.73
CA PRO A 211 0.71 -12.59 9.55
C PRO A 211 1.50 -12.56 10.86
N LEU A 212 2.62 -11.81 10.91
CA LEU A 212 3.45 -11.68 12.10
C LEU A 212 3.02 -10.53 13.03
N ALA A 213 2.06 -9.70 12.64
CA ALA A 213 1.56 -8.63 13.49
C ALA A 213 0.78 -9.20 14.67
N ALA A 214 1.07 -8.73 15.87
CA ALA A 214 0.28 -9.05 17.05
C ALA A 214 -1.08 -8.33 16.99
N LEU A 215 -2.16 -9.07 17.27
CA LEU A 215 -3.47 -8.47 17.49
C LEU A 215 -3.54 -7.95 18.92
N ARG A 216 -4.04 -6.73 19.08
CA ARG A 216 -4.27 -6.10 20.38
C ARG A 216 -5.74 -5.72 20.50
N TRP A 217 -6.32 -6.11 21.61
CA TRP A 217 -7.73 -5.92 21.93
C TRP A 217 -7.92 -4.97 23.14
N ASP A 218 -6.97 -4.03 23.34
CA ASP A 218 -7.00 -3.10 24.46
C ASP A 218 -8.24 -2.19 24.36
N GLY A 219 -8.96 -2.04 25.46
CA GLY A 219 -10.12 -1.17 25.55
C GLY A 219 -11.42 -1.75 24.99
N VAL A 220 -11.44 -3.01 24.60
CA VAL A 220 -12.68 -3.71 24.27
C VAL A 220 -13.34 -4.12 25.59
N GLY A 221 -14.45 -3.45 25.93
CA GLY A 221 -15.27 -3.81 27.09
C GLY A 221 -16.03 -5.12 26.84
N GLU A 222 -16.42 -5.78 27.91
CA GLU A 222 -17.39 -6.88 27.80
C GLU A 222 -18.79 -6.32 27.49
N PRO A 223 -19.61 -7.02 26.70
CA PRO A 223 -20.99 -6.61 26.44
C PRO A 223 -21.80 -6.57 27.74
N ASP A 224 -22.45 -5.44 28.03
CA ASP A 224 -23.39 -5.34 29.14
C ASP A 224 -24.78 -5.81 28.69
N GLU A 225 -25.19 -7.01 29.11
CA GLU A 225 -26.48 -7.60 28.74
C GLU A 225 -27.68 -6.81 29.24
N SER A 226 -27.51 -5.93 30.26
CA SER A 226 -28.56 -5.10 30.84
C SER A 226 -28.78 -3.76 30.12
N ALA A 227 -27.83 -3.33 29.29
CA ALA A 227 -27.82 -1.99 28.69
C ALA A 227 -29.03 -1.69 27.81
N GLU A 228 -29.47 -2.67 26.97
CA GLU A 228 -30.67 -2.50 26.16
C GLU A 228 -31.95 -2.38 27.00
N ALA A 229 -32.07 -3.18 28.06
CA ALA A 229 -33.21 -3.09 28.96
C ALA A 229 -33.22 -1.76 29.73
N ALA A 230 -32.06 -1.26 30.13
CA ALA A 230 -31.93 0.04 30.78
C ALA A 230 -32.32 1.18 29.83
N ALA A 231 -31.88 1.14 28.57
CA ALA A 231 -32.28 2.10 27.54
C ALA A 231 -33.81 2.08 27.31
N ALA A 232 -34.42 0.90 27.23
CA ALA A 232 -35.87 0.75 27.09
C ALA A 232 -36.62 1.34 28.25
N ALA A 233 -36.20 1.07 29.51
CA ALA A 233 -36.80 1.63 30.69
C ALA A 233 -36.73 3.16 30.76
N CYS A 234 -35.54 3.72 30.46
CA CYS A 234 -35.38 5.18 30.39
C CYS A 234 -36.21 5.80 29.26
N PHE A 235 -36.33 5.13 28.09
CA PHE A 235 -37.16 5.58 27.00
C PHE A 235 -38.64 5.63 27.37
N GLU A 236 -39.16 4.58 27.97
CA GLU A 236 -40.56 4.52 28.42
C GLU A 236 -40.87 5.61 29.46
N GLU A 237 -39.97 5.86 30.39
CA GLU A 237 -40.11 6.91 31.38
C GLU A 237 -40.10 8.31 30.74
N ALA A 238 -39.13 8.56 29.85
CA ALA A 238 -39.04 9.82 29.12
C ALA A 238 -40.25 10.08 28.22
N ALA A 239 -40.70 9.04 27.49
CA ALA A 239 -41.86 9.15 26.60
C ALA A 239 -43.15 9.45 27.37
N ARG A 240 -43.37 8.80 28.51
CA ARG A 240 -44.53 9.05 29.36
C ARG A 240 -44.51 10.48 29.88
N MET A 241 -43.41 10.92 30.46
CA MET A 241 -43.26 12.30 30.98
C MET A 241 -43.42 13.35 29.87
N TRP A 242 -42.90 13.05 28.68
CA TRP A 242 -43.06 13.91 27.50
C TRP A 242 -44.53 14.03 27.08
N ALA A 243 -45.29 12.92 27.06
CA ALA A 243 -46.71 12.92 26.71
C ALA A 243 -47.55 13.73 27.68
N ASP A 244 -47.23 13.64 28.96
CA ASP A 244 -48.00 14.31 30.02
C ASP A 244 -47.64 15.79 30.21
N GLU A 245 -46.36 16.17 30.00
CA GLU A 245 -45.86 17.46 30.47
C GLU A 245 -45.22 18.33 29.35
N ARG A 246 -45.30 17.93 28.08
CA ARG A 246 -44.69 18.63 26.94
C ARG A 246 -44.99 20.11 26.90
N ASP A 247 -46.27 20.51 27.13
CA ASP A 247 -46.69 21.92 27.06
C ASP A 247 -46.12 22.72 28.23
N ALA A 248 -45.96 22.12 29.39
CA ALA A 248 -45.31 22.72 30.56
C ALA A 248 -43.80 22.93 30.30
N ILE A 249 -43.13 21.95 29.67
CA ILE A 249 -41.74 22.05 29.28
C ILE A 249 -41.54 23.16 28.25
N ASP A 250 -42.39 23.27 27.21
CA ASP A 250 -42.33 24.36 26.21
C ASP A 250 -42.52 25.74 26.91
N ALA A 251 -43.51 25.90 27.75
CA ALA A 251 -43.75 27.15 28.49
C ALA A 251 -42.53 27.54 29.37
N LEU A 252 -41.94 26.56 30.07
CA LEU A 252 -40.74 26.76 30.89
C LEU A 252 -39.56 27.23 30.05
N LEU A 253 -39.31 26.58 28.92
CA LEU A 253 -38.19 26.91 28.01
C LEU A 253 -38.38 28.30 27.39
N ARG A 254 -39.57 28.67 27.00
CA ARG A 254 -39.89 30.04 26.50
C ARG A 254 -39.57 31.09 27.56
N THR A 255 -39.95 30.84 28.81
CA THR A 255 -39.68 31.74 29.91
C THR A 255 -38.17 31.83 30.21
N ALA A 256 -37.45 30.72 30.14
CA ALA A 256 -36.01 30.66 30.42
C ALA A 256 -35.14 31.13 29.23
N GLN A 257 -35.70 31.25 28.03
CA GLN A 257 -34.96 31.58 26.79
C GLN A 257 -34.03 32.81 26.93
N PRO A 258 -34.39 33.92 27.58
CA PRO A 258 -33.51 35.10 27.72
C PRO A 258 -32.24 34.83 28.51
N VAL A 259 -32.25 33.87 29.43
CA VAL A 259 -31.08 33.49 30.28
C VAL A 259 -30.24 32.40 29.65
N LEU A 260 -30.69 31.77 28.55
CA LEU A 260 -29.93 30.81 27.81
C LEU A 260 -29.02 31.46 26.73
N ASN A 261 -28.01 30.73 26.28
CA ASN A 261 -27.07 31.15 25.25
C ASN A 261 -27.79 31.29 23.91
N GLN A 262 -27.88 32.50 23.38
CA GLN A 262 -28.63 32.85 22.15
C GLN A 262 -27.98 32.27 20.86
N ARG A 263 -26.75 31.76 20.89
CA ARG A 263 -26.13 31.09 19.75
C ARG A 263 -26.57 29.63 19.60
N SER A 264 -26.74 28.94 20.71
CA SER A 264 -27.06 27.49 20.75
C SER A 264 -28.55 27.23 21.03
N HIS A 265 -29.23 28.10 21.84
CA HIS A 265 -30.60 27.93 22.28
C HIS A 265 -31.46 29.15 21.90
N LYS A 266 -31.36 29.58 20.61
CA LYS A 266 -32.28 30.57 20.01
C LYS A 266 -33.70 29.97 19.93
N PRO A 267 -34.75 30.79 19.82
CA PRO A 267 -36.14 30.31 19.79
C PRO A 267 -36.38 29.17 18.81
N ASP A 268 -35.94 29.30 17.54
CA ASP A 268 -36.11 28.26 16.51
C ASP A 268 -35.41 26.95 16.92
N ALA A 269 -34.21 27.02 17.55
CA ALA A 269 -33.47 25.85 17.98
C ALA A 269 -34.13 25.11 19.15
N LEU A 270 -34.92 25.80 19.96
CA LEU A 270 -35.74 25.18 21.00
C LEU A 270 -36.99 24.52 20.38
N VAL A 271 -37.61 25.13 19.42
CA VAL A 271 -38.74 24.53 18.66
C VAL A 271 -38.27 23.27 17.94
N ASP A 272 -37.12 23.34 17.27
CA ASP A 272 -36.49 22.17 16.63
C ASP A 272 -36.21 21.03 17.64
N ALA A 273 -35.73 21.37 18.84
CA ALA A 273 -35.45 20.42 19.88
C ALA A 273 -36.70 19.73 20.42
N LEU A 274 -37.78 20.50 20.64
CA LEU A 274 -39.09 19.97 21.04
C LEU A 274 -39.68 19.05 19.96
N GLY A 275 -39.56 19.46 18.70
CA GLY A 275 -39.99 18.66 17.54
C GLY A 275 -39.18 17.36 17.44
N ALA A 276 -37.87 17.42 17.68
CA ALA A 276 -36.99 16.25 17.63
C ALA A 276 -37.33 15.20 18.71
N TRP A 277 -37.66 15.62 19.95
CA TRP A 277 -38.15 14.72 20.97
C TRP A 277 -39.48 14.07 20.60
N SER A 278 -40.44 14.84 20.09
CA SER A 278 -41.73 14.30 19.64
C SER A 278 -41.53 13.25 18.52
N ALA A 279 -40.65 13.52 17.56
CA ALA A 279 -40.35 12.61 16.47
C ALA A 279 -39.65 11.34 16.97
N HIS A 280 -38.70 11.47 17.91
CA HIS A 280 -37.98 10.35 18.51
C HIS A 280 -38.93 9.38 19.24
N PHE A 281 -39.83 9.91 20.07
CA PHE A 281 -40.82 9.06 20.74
C PHE A 281 -41.86 8.45 19.77
N ALA A 282 -42.22 9.17 18.72
CA ALA A 282 -43.11 8.65 17.68
C ALA A 282 -42.47 7.51 16.87
N GLN A 283 -41.15 7.48 16.76
CA GLN A 283 -40.40 6.40 16.12
C GLN A 283 -40.44 5.11 16.93
N GLY A 284 -40.51 5.19 18.26
CA GLY A 284 -40.68 4.05 19.18
C GLY A 284 -39.47 3.14 19.34
N ASP A 285 -38.28 3.55 18.88
CA ASP A 285 -37.03 2.80 19.03
C ASP A 285 -36.23 3.32 20.23
N ALA A 286 -36.25 2.55 21.33
CA ALA A 286 -35.59 2.90 22.58
C ALA A 286 -34.04 2.91 22.49
N THR A 287 -33.47 2.27 21.47
CA THR A 287 -32.04 2.18 21.28
C THR A 287 -31.52 3.12 20.18
N ALA A 288 -32.43 3.81 19.50
CA ALA A 288 -32.05 4.77 18.47
C ALA A 288 -31.25 5.95 19.05
N ALA A 289 -30.19 6.35 18.35
CA ALA A 289 -29.40 7.51 18.74
C ALA A 289 -30.24 8.77 18.83
N LEU A 290 -30.12 9.51 19.93
CA LEU A 290 -30.84 10.75 20.13
C LEU A 290 -30.48 11.81 19.07
N PRO A 291 -31.45 12.47 18.43
CA PRO A 291 -31.16 13.54 17.49
C PRO A 291 -30.36 14.67 18.17
N LYS A 292 -29.38 15.23 17.46
CA LYS A 292 -28.56 16.35 17.99
C LYS A 292 -29.39 17.56 18.47
N ALA A 293 -30.56 17.79 17.88
CA ALA A 293 -31.46 18.84 18.35
C ALA A 293 -32.06 18.48 19.71
N ALA A 294 -32.48 17.22 19.91
CA ALA A 294 -33.06 16.74 21.18
C ALA A 294 -32.07 16.89 22.36
N LEU A 295 -30.78 16.62 22.13
CA LEU A 295 -29.72 16.74 23.15
C LEU A 295 -29.58 18.15 23.76
N LYS A 296 -30.16 19.19 23.16
CA LYS A 296 -30.18 20.53 23.71
C LYS A 296 -31.07 20.65 24.95
N LEU A 297 -32.01 19.74 25.15
CA LEU A 297 -32.93 19.73 26.28
C LEU A 297 -32.51 18.75 27.40
N THR A 298 -31.30 18.22 27.36
CA THR A 298 -30.74 17.51 28.49
C THR A 298 -30.36 18.51 29.61
N ARG A 299 -30.42 18.11 30.87
CA ARG A 299 -30.02 18.97 31.97
C ARG A 299 -28.59 19.47 31.83
N THR A 300 -27.67 18.58 31.48
CA THR A 300 -26.27 18.90 31.21
C THR A 300 -26.11 19.99 30.14
N ALA A 301 -26.85 19.91 29.04
CA ALA A 301 -26.81 20.92 27.98
C ALA A 301 -27.40 22.26 28.43
N LEU A 302 -28.49 22.24 29.18
CA LEU A 302 -29.15 23.44 29.69
C LEU A 302 -28.29 24.17 30.75
N VAL A 303 -27.63 23.44 31.65
CA VAL A 303 -26.66 24.02 32.60
C VAL A 303 -25.51 24.70 31.84
N LYS A 304 -24.94 24.04 30.86
CA LYS A 304 -23.85 24.58 30.01
C LYS A 304 -24.29 25.80 29.18
N ALA A 305 -25.56 25.85 28.79
CA ALA A 305 -26.12 26.95 28.03
C ALA A 305 -26.57 28.13 28.87
N THR A 306 -26.74 27.97 30.17
CA THR A 306 -27.20 29.05 31.07
C THR A 306 -26.12 30.11 31.21
N LYS A 307 -26.49 31.38 30.98
CA LYS A 307 -25.59 32.52 31.17
C LYS A 307 -25.20 32.74 32.61
N LYS A 308 -24.00 33.27 32.84
CA LYS A 308 -23.51 33.58 34.17
C LYS A 308 -24.50 34.50 34.92
N GLY A 309 -24.98 34.06 36.05
CA GLY A 309 -25.98 34.77 36.87
C GLY A 309 -27.45 34.48 36.52
N GLY A 310 -27.70 33.63 35.51
CA GLY A 310 -29.07 33.14 35.19
C GLY A 310 -29.38 31.85 36.00
N ALA A 311 -30.67 31.60 36.22
CA ALA A 311 -31.15 30.32 36.73
C ALA A 311 -31.37 29.32 35.61
N THR A 312 -30.80 28.12 35.71
CA THR A 312 -31.06 27.04 34.78
C THR A 312 -32.52 26.60 34.87
N PRO A 313 -33.25 26.40 33.77
CA PRO A 313 -34.59 25.85 33.82
C PRO A 313 -34.57 24.45 34.43
N GLU A 314 -35.44 24.21 35.39
CA GLU A 314 -35.50 22.93 36.13
C GLU A 314 -36.81 22.22 35.79
N HIS A 315 -36.71 21.00 35.32
CA HIS A 315 -37.82 20.10 35.07
C HIS A 315 -37.32 18.65 35.13
N PRO A 316 -38.04 17.71 35.76
CA PRO A 316 -37.60 16.31 35.86
C PRO A 316 -37.27 15.66 34.53
N PHE A 317 -37.97 16.06 33.47
CA PHE A 317 -37.70 15.56 32.09
C PHE A 317 -36.24 15.76 31.67
N PHE A 318 -35.60 16.85 32.04
CA PHE A 318 -34.22 17.14 31.61
C PHE A 318 -33.21 16.18 32.26
N ASP A 319 -33.47 15.72 33.49
CA ASP A 319 -32.66 14.69 34.15
C ASP A 319 -32.90 13.31 33.51
N VAL A 320 -34.14 12.98 33.19
CA VAL A 320 -34.48 11.74 32.46
C VAL A 320 -33.92 11.75 31.04
N ALA A 321 -33.86 12.91 30.38
CA ALA A 321 -33.22 13.06 29.09
C ALA A 321 -31.69 12.79 29.13
N ASP A 322 -30.98 13.25 30.20
CA ASP A 322 -29.57 12.89 30.42
C ASP A 322 -29.42 11.38 30.69
N ALA A 323 -30.31 10.80 31.51
CA ALA A 323 -30.28 9.36 31.77
C ALA A 323 -30.52 8.52 30.50
N LEU A 324 -31.46 8.94 29.64
CA LEU A 324 -31.72 8.27 28.37
C LEU A 324 -30.54 8.40 27.43
N GLU A 325 -29.90 9.58 27.32
CA GLU A 325 -28.69 9.76 26.51
C GLU A 325 -27.59 8.79 26.98
N ALA A 326 -27.35 8.70 28.28
CA ALA A 326 -26.34 7.79 28.85
C ALA A 326 -26.67 6.32 28.59
N ALA A 327 -27.96 5.93 28.76
CA ALA A 327 -28.41 4.56 28.55
C ALA A 327 -28.33 4.13 27.07
N VAL A 328 -28.70 5.01 26.13
CA VAL A 328 -28.57 4.77 24.70
C VAL A 328 -27.09 4.64 24.31
N ALA A 329 -26.20 5.51 24.84
CA ALA A 329 -24.77 5.40 24.59
C ALA A 329 -24.17 4.08 25.15
N ALA A 330 -24.63 3.61 26.31
CA ALA A 330 -24.23 2.31 26.88
C ALA A 330 -24.73 1.13 26.02
N ALA A 331 -25.96 1.21 25.51
CA ALA A 331 -26.50 0.20 24.61
C ALA A 331 -25.70 0.14 23.30
N GLU A 332 -25.37 1.27 22.69
CA GLU A 332 -24.53 1.35 21.49
C GLU A 332 -23.11 0.78 21.73
N ALA A 333 -22.48 1.13 22.86
CA ALA A 333 -21.19 0.59 23.26
C ALA A 333 -21.24 -0.95 23.42
N THR A 334 -22.35 -1.48 23.94
CA THR A 334 -22.59 -2.91 24.05
C THR A 334 -22.70 -3.61 22.70
N GLN A 335 -23.40 -3.01 21.71
CA GLN A 335 -23.46 -3.57 20.36
C GLN A 335 -22.09 -3.57 19.71
N HIS A 336 -21.35 -2.49 19.87
CA HIS A 336 -19.98 -2.40 19.37
C HIS A 336 -19.06 -3.46 20.02
N ALA A 337 -19.17 -3.68 21.35
CA ALA A 337 -18.41 -4.71 22.05
C ALA A 337 -18.75 -6.13 21.54
N ARG A 338 -20.02 -6.44 21.29
CA ARG A 338 -20.46 -7.71 20.67
C ARG A 338 -19.84 -7.91 19.30
N TRP A 339 -19.83 -6.86 18.48
CA TRP A 339 -19.22 -6.93 17.14
C TRP A 339 -17.71 -7.15 17.22
N LEU A 340 -17.01 -6.45 18.12
CA LEU A 340 -15.58 -6.64 18.32
C LEU A 340 -15.22 -8.05 18.82
N ALA A 341 -16.04 -8.62 19.71
CA ALA A 341 -15.88 -10.00 20.13
C ALA A 341 -16.01 -10.98 18.95
N LEU A 342 -17.01 -10.80 18.08
CA LEU A 342 -17.17 -11.59 16.87
C LEU A 342 -15.99 -11.42 15.90
N ILE A 343 -15.46 -10.20 15.76
CA ILE A 343 -14.24 -9.97 14.95
C ILE A 343 -13.03 -10.68 15.56
N ALA A 344 -12.91 -10.70 16.88
CA ALA A 344 -11.81 -11.40 17.56
C ALA A 344 -11.87 -12.91 17.27
N ASP A 345 -13.02 -13.54 17.46
CA ASP A 345 -13.25 -14.95 17.12
C ASP A 345 -12.99 -15.23 15.63
N TRP A 346 -13.45 -14.34 14.76
CA TRP A 346 -13.23 -14.43 13.32
C TRP A 346 -11.75 -14.42 12.96
N LEU A 347 -10.99 -13.46 13.46
CA LEU A 347 -9.57 -13.30 13.14
C LEU A 347 -8.67 -14.37 13.78
N ASP A 348 -9.16 -15.04 14.84
CA ASP A 348 -8.47 -16.18 15.44
C ASP A 348 -8.68 -17.46 14.61
N MET A 349 -9.93 -17.77 14.23
CA MET A 349 -10.24 -19.02 13.55
C MET A 349 -10.03 -18.99 12.04
N ALA A 350 -10.34 -17.88 11.38
CA ALA A 350 -10.44 -17.81 9.92
C ALA A 350 -9.14 -18.13 9.16
N PRO A 351 -7.93 -17.74 9.61
CA PRO A 351 -6.69 -18.10 8.92
C PRO A 351 -6.46 -19.61 8.84
N ALA A 352 -6.77 -20.35 9.91
CA ALA A 352 -6.61 -21.80 9.95
C ALA A 352 -7.65 -22.51 9.07
N GLU A 353 -8.89 -22.08 9.15
CA GLU A 353 -9.98 -22.63 8.35
C GLU A 353 -9.78 -22.36 6.84
N LEU A 354 -9.31 -21.16 6.48
CA LEU A 354 -8.98 -20.84 5.10
C LEU A 354 -7.85 -21.74 4.57
N ALA A 355 -6.81 -21.94 5.37
CA ALA A 355 -5.71 -22.83 5.00
C ALA A 355 -6.19 -24.26 4.75
N GLU A 356 -7.11 -24.77 5.59
CA GLU A 356 -7.68 -26.10 5.44
C GLU A 356 -8.56 -26.21 4.18
N ARG A 357 -9.40 -25.20 3.89
CA ARG A 357 -10.19 -25.15 2.66
C ARG A 357 -9.31 -25.11 1.41
N LYS A 358 -8.24 -24.30 1.42
CA LYS A 358 -7.25 -24.27 0.34
C LYS A 358 -6.58 -25.63 0.15
N ARG A 359 -6.18 -26.28 1.25
CA ARG A 359 -5.57 -27.62 1.22
C ARG A 359 -6.50 -28.65 0.61
N THR A 360 -7.76 -28.68 1.03
CA THR A 360 -8.80 -29.61 0.52
C THR A 360 -9.05 -29.40 -0.97
N ARG A 361 -9.08 -28.14 -1.43
CA ARG A 361 -9.27 -27.78 -2.84
C ARG A 361 -7.99 -27.84 -3.66
N ARG A 362 -6.84 -28.12 -3.03
CA ARG A 362 -5.51 -28.14 -3.65
C ARG A 362 -5.15 -26.83 -4.36
N VAL A 363 -5.51 -25.70 -3.79
CA VAL A 363 -5.18 -24.36 -4.30
C VAL A 363 -4.20 -23.67 -3.37
N VAL A 364 -3.27 -22.89 -3.94
CA VAL A 364 -2.24 -22.14 -3.21
C VAL A 364 -2.17 -20.76 -3.82
N SER A 365 -2.21 -19.71 -2.99
CA SER A 365 -1.94 -18.35 -3.44
C SER A 365 -0.45 -18.00 -3.32
N PHE A 366 -0.03 -16.88 -3.93
CA PHE A 366 1.35 -16.42 -3.80
C PHE A 366 1.74 -16.12 -2.34
N ASP A 367 0.83 -15.53 -1.57
CA ASP A 367 1.07 -15.22 -0.15
C ASP A 367 1.18 -16.50 0.71
N ASP A 368 0.48 -17.56 0.33
CA ASP A 368 0.57 -18.86 1.01
C ASP A 368 1.96 -19.49 0.90
N LEU A 369 2.69 -19.26 -0.19
CA LEU A 369 4.05 -19.78 -0.34
C LEU A 369 4.97 -19.27 0.76
N LEU A 370 4.90 -17.98 1.06
CA LEU A 370 5.68 -17.35 2.12
C LEU A 370 5.27 -17.86 3.51
N ALA A 371 3.95 -17.85 3.78
CA ALA A 371 3.41 -18.28 5.06
C ALA A 371 3.70 -19.77 5.35
N ASN A 372 3.58 -20.62 4.33
CA ASN A 372 3.84 -22.06 4.47
C ASN A 372 5.34 -22.35 4.68
N LEU A 373 6.24 -21.67 3.94
CA LEU A 373 7.68 -21.84 4.15
C LEU A 373 8.09 -21.35 5.54
N TYR A 374 7.60 -20.19 5.97
CA TYR A 374 7.89 -19.69 7.32
C TYR A 374 7.42 -20.64 8.41
N ARG A 375 6.19 -21.18 8.27
CA ARG A 375 5.64 -22.18 9.21
C ARG A 375 6.49 -23.45 9.21
N ALA A 376 6.85 -23.96 8.04
CA ALA A 376 7.71 -25.15 7.90
C ALA A 376 9.08 -24.95 8.57
N LEU A 377 9.72 -23.81 8.38
CA LEU A 377 11.00 -23.45 8.99
C LEU A 377 10.92 -23.36 10.52
N ASN A 378 9.79 -22.94 11.08
CA ASN A 378 9.59 -22.88 12.52
C ASN A 378 9.25 -24.26 13.12
N THR A 379 8.48 -25.08 12.39
CA THR A 379 8.09 -26.42 12.85
C THR A 379 9.22 -27.42 12.69
N HIS A 380 10.06 -27.28 11.66
CA HIS A 380 11.11 -28.22 11.29
C HIS A 380 12.48 -27.52 11.18
N PRO A 381 13.25 -27.39 12.30
CA PRO A 381 14.54 -26.69 12.28
C PRO A 381 15.56 -27.24 11.26
N TRP A 382 15.50 -28.54 10.98
CA TRP A 382 16.35 -29.20 9.98
C TRP A 382 16.17 -28.60 8.57
N LEU A 383 14.99 -28.08 8.24
CA LEU A 383 14.73 -27.50 6.93
C LEU A 383 15.60 -26.24 6.69
N ALA A 384 15.80 -25.42 7.72
CA ALA A 384 16.68 -24.26 7.62
C ALA A 384 18.14 -24.69 7.38
N GLU A 385 18.59 -25.80 7.99
CA GLU A 385 19.93 -26.35 7.77
C GLU A 385 20.08 -26.91 6.35
N THR A 386 19.11 -27.69 5.89
CA THR A 386 19.11 -28.23 4.51
C THR A 386 19.15 -27.12 3.46
N LEU A 387 18.34 -26.06 3.64
CA LEU A 387 18.34 -24.91 2.73
C LEU A 387 19.68 -24.15 2.78
N ARG A 388 20.33 -24.05 3.94
CA ARG A 388 21.64 -23.42 4.08
C ARG A 388 22.76 -24.27 3.47
N GLU A 389 22.69 -25.59 3.57
CA GLU A 389 23.61 -26.50 2.88
C GLU A 389 23.45 -26.41 1.36
N ARG A 390 22.21 -26.29 0.88
CA ARG A 390 21.89 -26.11 -0.53
C ARG A 390 22.34 -24.75 -1.06
N TYR A 391 22.14 -23.68 -0.27
CA TYR A 391 22.49 -22.30 -0.56
C TYR A 391 23.38 -21.72 0.55
N PRO A 392 24.68 -22.02 0.53
CA PRO A 392 25.60 -21.53 1.58
C PRO A 392 25.70 -20.01 1.68
N ALA A 393 25.35 -19.28 0.61
CA ALA A 393 25.39 -17.82 0.57
C ALA A 393 24.11 -17.23 -0.07
N ALA A 394 23.67 -16.07 0.43
CA ALA A 394 22.53 -15.37 -0.14
C ALA A 394 22.79 -13.86 -0.32
N LEU A 395 22.27 -13.32 -1.42
CA LEU A 395 22.27 -11.90 -1.75
C LEU A 395 20.82 -11.49 -2.02
N ILE A 396 20.29 -10.56 -1.23
CA ILE A 396 18.94 -10.05 -1.33
C ILE A 396 19.00 -8.64 -1.90
N ASP A 397 18.51 -8.45 -3.12
CA ASP A 397 18.44 -7.14 -3.77
C ASP A 397 17.12 -6.44 -3.43
N GLU A 398 17.12 -5.11 -3.48
CA GLU A 398 15.99 -4.23 -3.13
C GLU A 398 15.38 -4.57 -1.76
N PHE A 399 16.25 -4.80 -0.77
CA PHE A 399 15.84 -5.25 0.56
C PHE A 399 14.86 -4.29 1.27
N GLN A 400 14.85 -3.00 0.93
CA GLN A 400 13.89 -2.02 1.47
C GLN A 400 12.43 -2.33 1.10
N ASP A 401 12.20 -3.17 0.08
CA ASP A 401 10.86 -3.56 -0.36
C ASP A 401 10.41 -4.90 0.26
N THR A 402 11.21 -5.44 1.17
CA THR A 402 10.96 -6.71 1.86
C THR A 402 9.98 -6.51 3.02
N ASP A 403 9.02 -7.41 3.16
CA ASP A 403 8.10 -7.45 4.29
C ASP A 403 8.66 -8.25 5.49
N PRO A 404 8.05 -8.11 6.70
CA PRO A 404 8.52 -8.82 7.89
C PRO A 404 8.58 -10.34 7.74
N LEU A 405 7.65 -10.95 6.99
CA LEU A 405 7.60 -12.40 6.79
C LEU A 405 8.74 -12.88 5.90
N GLN A 406 9.00 -12.15 4.82
CA GLN A 406 10.10 -12.42 3.89
C GLN A 406 11.45 -12.33 4.62
N PHE A 407 11.64 -11.26 5.40
CA PHE A 407 12.87 -11.13 6.21
C PHE A 407 13.02 -12.27 7.21
N ALA A 408 11.95 -12.63 7.93
CA ALA A 408 12.00 -13.70 8.92
C ALA A 408 12.37 -15.07 8.30
N ILE A 409 12.00 -15.32 7.03
CA ILE A 409 12.43 -16.52 6.28
C ILE A 409 13.95 -16.50 6.08
N PHE A 410 14.51 -15.42 5.53
CA PHE A 410 15.95 -15.33 5.26
C PHE A 410 16.77 -15.27 6.53
N ASP A 411 16.32 -14.56 7.54
CA ASP A 411 16.96 -14.51 8.86
C ASP A 411 17.04 -15.89 9.48
N ARG A 412 15.95 -16.67 9.43
CA ARG A 412 15.92 -18.05 9.96
C ARG A 412 16.87 -18.99 9.24
N ILE A 413 17.03 -18.82 7.93
CA ILE A 413 17.91 -19.66 7.13
C ILE A 413 19.38 -19.24 7.31
N PHE A 414 19.72 -17.96 7.21
CA PHE A 414 21.09 -17.49 7.01
C PHE A 414 21.71 -16.79 8.22
N ALA A 415 20.94 -16.03 9.04
CA ALA A 415 21.50 -15.21 10.11
C ALA A 415 22.38 -15.96 11.12
N PRO A 416 22.12 -17.23 11.47
CA PRO A 416 22.97 -17.94 12.44
C PRO A 416 24.43 -18.13 11.99
N ARG A 417 24.70 -18.17 10.66
CA ARG A 417 26.03 -18.52 10.13
C ARG A 417 26.49 -17.71 8.91
N GLY A 418 25.59 -16.92 8.24
CA GLY A 418 25.93 -16.20 7.01
C GLY A 418 26.55 -17.08 5.93
N PRO A 419 27.09 -16.53 4.84
CA PRO A 419 27.03 -15.15 4.37
C PRO A 419 25.61 -14.73 3.90
N LEU A 420 25.13 -13.62 4.40
CA LEU A 420 23.91 -12.99 3.94
C LEU A 420 24.19 -11.52 3.64
N PHE A 421 23.93 -11.09 2.42
CA PHE A 421 24.06 -9.70 1.99
C PHE A 421 22.68 -9.11 1.70
N LEU A 422 22.29 -8.07 2.46
CA LEU A 422 21.06 -7.33 2.31
C LEU A 422 21.36 -6.01 1.62
N VAL A 423 21.02 -5.90 0.35
CA VAL A 423 21.35 -4.73 -0.49
C VAL A 423 20.08 -3.93 -0.75
N GLY A 424 20.08 -2.65 -0.40
CA GLY A 424 18.90 -1.81 -0.59
C GLY A 424 19.13 -0.35 -0.24
N ASP A 425 18.12 0.48 -0.50
CA ASP A 425 18.10 1.89 -0.10
C ASP A 425 16.79 2.19 0.64
N PRO A 426 16.83 2.38 1.97
CA PRO A 426 15.62 2.66 2.74
C PRO A 426 14.91 3.95 2.32
N LYS A 427 15.62 4.88 1.68
CA LYS A 427 15.07 6.13 1.14
C LYS A 427 14.24 5.91 -0.14
N GLN A 428 14.37 4.73 -0.77
CA GLN A 428 13.61 4.30 -1.95
C GLN A 428 12.44 3.36 -1.59
N ALA A 429 12.11 3.17 -0.33
CA ALA A 429 10.99 2.34 0.12
C ALA A 429 9.65 2.98 -0.26
N ILE A 430 9.10 2.62 -1.42
CA ILE A 430 7.82 3.14 -1.96
C ILE A 430 6.73 2.08 -2.08
N TYR A 431 6.99 0.83 -1.66
CA TYR A 431 6.05 -0.30 -1.78
C TYR A 431 5.35 -0.67 -0.47
N SER A 432 5.13 0.29 0.44
CA SER A 432 4.39 0.06 1.70
C SER A 432 2.97 -0.52 1.48
N PHE A 433 2.33 -0.22 0.34
CA PHE A 433 1.04 -0.79 -0.05
C PHE A 433 1.11 -2.30 -0.37
N ARG A 434 2.31 -2.86 -0.58
CA ARG A 434 2.60 -4.29 -0.72
C ARG A 434 3.15 -4.93 0.55
N ALA A 435 2.86 -4.34 1.71
CA ALA A 435 3.33 -4.75 3.02
C ALA A 435 4.85 -4.60 3.27
N ALA A 436 5.60 -3.97 2.36
CA ALA A 436 6.98 -3.58 2.64
C ALA A 436 7.03 -2.70 3.91
N ASP A 437 7.96 -3.02 4.79
CA ASP A 437 8.04 -2.41 6.12
C ASP A 437 9.44 -1.88 6.42
N LEU A 438 9.54 -0.56 6.48
CA LEU A 438 10.80 0.13 6.75
C LEU A 438 11.37 -0.18 8.15
N HIS A 439 10.51 -0.50 9.13
CA HIS A 439 10.97 -0.94 10.44
C HIS A 439 11.68 -2.29 10.38
N THR A 440 11.27 -3.18 9.48
CA THR A 440 11.98 -4.43 9.20
C THR A 440 13.39 -4.17 8.67
N TYR A 441 13.54 -3.21 7.75
CA TYR A 441 14.85 -2.79 7.27
C TYR A 441 15.75 -2.27 8.40
N LEU A 442 15.21 -1.40 9.27
CA LEU A 442 15.95 -0.84 10.40
C LEU A 442 16.29 -1.90 11.46
N ALA A 443 15.40 -2.86 11.70
CA ALA A 443 15.64 -3.99 12.61
C ALA A 443 16.77 -4.90 12.08
N ALA A 444 16.75 -5.22 10.77
CA ALA A 444 17.81 -5.98 10.12
C ALA A 444 19.16 -5.25 10.21
N ARG A 445 19.17 -3.93 10.04
CA ARG A 445 20.36 -3.10 10.22
C ARG A 445 20.93 -3.18 11.63
N ALA A 446 20.08 -3.17 12.64
CA ALA A 446 20.50 -3.25 14.04
C ALA A 446 21.09 -4.61 14.41
N SER A 447 20.71 -5.70 13.71
CA SER A 447 21.20 -7.06 13.92
C SER A 447 22.35 -7.46 12.97
N ALA A 448 22.67 -6.64 11.97
CA ALA A 448 23.72 -6.93 11.00
C ALA A 448 25.11 -6.97 11.64
N SER A 449 25.97 -7.88 11.16
CA SER A 449 27.37 -8.00 11.57
C SER A 449 28.19 -6.79 11.11
N ALA A 450 27.87 -6.26 9.93
CA ALA A 450 28.47 -5.05 9.38
C ALA A 450 27.46 -4.27 8.53
N CYS A 451 27.59 -2.94 8.55
CA CYS A 451 26.79 -2.02 7.75
C CYS A 451 27.70 -1.21 6.84
N TYR A 452 27.37 -1.20 5.56
CA TYR A 452 28.13 -0.52 4.53
C TYR A 452 27.26 0.50 3.80
N THR A 453 27.91 1.52 3.22
CA THR A 453 27.28 2.49 2.31
C THR A 453 28.07 2.60 1.02
N LEU A 454 27.36 2.86 -0.09
CA LEU A 454 27.95 3.17 -1.38
C LEU A 454 27.94 4.68 -1.58
N ALA A 455 29.12 5.29 -1.57
CA ALA A 455 29.28 6.75 -1.54
C ALA A 455 29.40 7.41 -2.92
N VAL A 456 29.50 6.64 -4.04
CA VAL A 456 29.79 7.17 -5.38
C VAL A 456 28.62 6.94 -6.33
N ASN A 457 27.98 8.04 -6.77
CA ASN A 457 26.89 8.00 -7.76
C ASN A 457 27.47 7.95 -9.19
N GLN A 458 27.20 6.86 -9.89
CA GLN A 458 27.63 6.62 -11.27
C GLN A 458 26.52 6.91 -12.30
N ARG A 459 25.37 7.42 -11.89
CA ARG A 459 24.19 7.64 -12.76
C ARG A 459 23.98 9.10 -13.13
N SER A 460 24.07 10.00 -12.17
CA SER A 460 23.69 11.40 -12.33
C SER A 460 24.88 12.30 -12.63
N THR A 461 24.65 13.47 -13.24
CA THR A 461 25.66 14.50 -13.40
C THR A 461 26.14 15.05 -12.06
N PRO A 462 27.38 15.60 -11.95
CA PRO A 462 27.87 16.20 -10.70
C PRO A 462 26.92 17.28 -10.15
N ALA A 463 26.36 18.12 -11.01
CA ALA A 463 25.45 19.19 -10.61
C ALA A 463 24.14 18.67 -9.99
N ILE A 464 23.55 17.58 -10.54
CA ILE A 464 22.38 16.93 -9.95
C ILE A 464 22.72 16.27 -8.61
N VAL A 465 23.87 15.62 -8.50
CA VAL A 465 24.32 15.01 -7.23
C VAL A 465 24.47 16.10 -6.16
N ASP A 466 25.12 17.21 -6.48
CA ASP A 466 25.32 18.33 -5.54
C ASP A 466 23.98 18.97 -5.15
N ALA A 467 23.08 19.20 -6.11
CA ALA A 467 21.76 19.73 -5.84
C ALA A 467 20.95 18.82 -4.89
N CYS A 468 20.96 17.51 -5.12
CA CYS A 468 20.28 16.53 -4.25
C CYS A 468 20.91 16.52 -2.84
N ASN A 469 22.24 16.51 -2.75
CA ASN A 469 22.92 16.58 -1.46
C ASN A 469 22.50 17.85 -0.68
N ARG A 470 22.55 19.03 -1.30
CA ARG A 470 22.12 20.29 -0.67
C ARG A 470 20.65 20.25 -0.25
N PHE A 471 19.78 19.71 -1.10
CA PHE A 471 18.35 19.64 -0.82
C PHE A 471 18.07 18.78 0.42
N PHE A 472 18.58 17.56 0.48
CA PHE A 472 18.30 16.65 1.61
C PHE A 472 19.10 16.98 2.87
N MET A 473 20.32 17.52 2.76
CA MET A 473 21.13 17.92 3.92
C MET A 473 20.64 19.23 4.57
N SER A 474 19.80 20.02 3.88
CA SER A 474 19.21 21.24 4.45
C SER A 474 18.32 20.97 5.67
N ASN A 475 17.79 19.75 5.80
CA ASN A 475 16.98 19.31 6.93
C ASN A 475 17.56 18.02 7.54
N PRO A 476 18.11 18.05 8.75
CA PRO A 476 18.65 16.85 9.42
C PRO A 476 17.63 15.70 9.58
N ARG A 477 16.32 16.02 9.55
CA ARG A 477 15.22 15.05 9.64
C ARG A 477 14.42 14.98 8.33
N ALA A 478 15.11 15.03 7.18
CA ALA A 478 14.46 15.00 5.87
C ALA A 478 13.53 13.80 5.66
N PHE A 479 13.83 12.66 6.28
CA PHE A 479 13.05 11.42 6.17
C PHE A 479 12.19 11.13 7.41
N VAL A 480 12.14 12.02 8.39
CA VAL A 480 11.26 12.00 9.59
C VAL A 480 11.51 10.82 10.54
N LEU A 481 11.76 9.62 10.03
CA LEU A 481 11.93 8.39 10.82
C LEU A 481 13.32 8.34 11.46
N ASP A 482 13.39 8.04 12.75
CA ASP A 482 14.64 7.89 13.48
C ASP A 482 15.44 6.69 12.93
N GLY A 483 16.75 6.89 12.73
CA GLY A 483 17.65 5.90 12.13
C GLY A 483 17.65 5.90 10.59
N LEU A 484 16.89 6.79 9.96
CA LEU A 484 16.91 6.99 8.52
C LEU A 484 17.61 8.32 8.19
N ASP A 485 18.93 8.25 8.07
CA ASP A 485 19.77 9.42 7.80
C ASP A 485 20.05 9.54 6.30
N TYR A 486 20.30 10.78 5.85
CA TYR A 486 20.82 11.05 4.52
C TYR A 486 22.34 11.04 4.52
N TYR A 487 22.94 10.15 3.74
CA TYR A 487 24.38 10.15 3.49
C TYR A 487 24.66 10.81 2.16
N ALA A 488 25.50 11.86 2.18
CA ALA A 488 25.92 12.55 0.97
C ALA A 488 26.70 11.61 0.05
N VAL A 489 26.41 11.66 -1.25
CA VAL A 489 27.11 10.89 -2.26
C VAL A 489 28.02 11.79 -3.09
N ARG A 490 29.13 11.23 -3.60
CA ARG A 490 30.02 11.91 -4.54
C ARG A 490 29.65 11.54 -5.96
N ALA A 491 29.83 12.45 -6.90
CA ALA A 491 29.71 12.14 -8.31
C ALA A 491 30.86 11.22 -8.75
N GLY A 492 30.54 10.20 -9.53
CA GLY A 492 31.51 9.29 -10.11
C GLY A 492 32.20 9.88 -11.33
N THR A 493 33.21 9.16 -11.81
CA THR A 493 34.08 9.58 -12.93
C THR A 493 33.55 9.19 -14.30
N ARG A 494 32.40 8.51 -14.39
CA ARG A 494 31.82 8.08 -15.66
C ARG A 494 31.49 9.31 -16.52
N VAL A 495 32.15 9.40 -17.68
CA VAL A 495 31.87 10.44 -18.68
C VAL A 495 30.46 10.27 -19.24
N ARG A 496 29.71 11.37 -19.33
CA ARG A 496 28.36 11.42 -19.90
C ARG A 496 28.29 12.47 -20.98
N ALA A 497 27.41 12.23 -21.95
CA ALA A 497 27.05 13.26 -22.91
C ALA A 497 26.39 14.44 -22.16
N PRO A 498 26.90 15.67 -22.28
CA PRO A 498 26.31 16.81 -21.64
C PRO A 498 24.93 17.13 -22.22
N PHE A 499 23.99 17.52 -21.35
CA PHE A 499 22.74 18.12 -21.79
C PHE A 499 22.99 19.59 -22.08
N VAL A 500 22.64 20.04 -23.29
CA VAL A 500 22.77 21.43 -23.73
C VAL A 500 21.37 21.95 -24.05
N ASP A 501 21.01 23.09 -23.50
CA ASP A 501 19.76 23.80 -23.76
C ASP A 501 20.07 25.25 -24.12
N GLY A 502 20.27 25.50 -25.41
CA GLY A 502 20.56 26.85 -25.96
C GLY A 502 19.33 27.76 -26.02
N THR A 503 18.13 27.20 -25.78
CA THR A 503 16.87 27.98 -25.83
C THR A 503 16.45 28.49 -24.45
N ASP A 504 17.19 28.18 -23.41
CA ASP A 504 16.87 28.60 -22.05
C ASP A 504 17.33 30.05 -21.77
N PRO A 505 16.41 30.98 -21.52
CA PRO A 505 16.74 32.36 -21.17
C PRO A 505 17.20 32.54 -19.70
N GLY A 506 17.07 31.47 -18.90
CA GLY A 506 17.37 31.49 -17.46
C GLY A 506 18.81 31.17 -17.13
N PRO A 507 19.22 31.30 -15.86
CA PRO A 507 20.54 30.87 -15.41
C PRO A 507 20.70 29.37 -15.64
N ALA A 508 21.83 28.95 -16.22
CA ALA A 508 22.15 27.56 -16.44
C ALA A 508 22.08 26.77 -15.13
N GLY A 509 21.33 25.69 -15.10
CA GLY A 509 21.21 24.80 -13.95
C GLY A 509 20.58 23.46 -14.29
N ASP A 510 21.21 22.41 -13.82
CA ASP A 510 20.76 21.04 -14.05
C ASP A 510 19.52 20.67 -13.21
N PHE A 511 19.26 21.41 -12.13
CA PHE A 511 18.13 21.20 -11.22
C PHE A 511 17.30 22.47 -11.11
N ARG A 512 16.00 22.37 -11.42
CA ARG A 512 15.08 23.50 -11.45
C ARG A 512 13.84 23.20 -10.62
N ILE A 513 13.41 24.20 -9.86
CA ILE A 513 12.18 24.15 -9.06
C ILE A 513 11.24 25.21 -9.62
N TRP A 514 10.03 24.78 -10.03
CA TRP A 514 8.99 25.68 -10.48
C TRP A 514 7.95 25.85 -9.38
N THR A 515 7.65 27.10 -9.05
CA THR A 515 6.58 27.46 -8.14
C THR A 515 5.34 27.88 -8.93
N LEU A 516 4.18 27.36 -8.53
CA LEU A 516 2.92 27.75 -9.16
C LEU A 516 2.41 29.03 -8.51
N PRO A 517 1.99 30.06 -9.31
CA PRO A 517 1.43 31.27 -8.76
C PRO A 517 0.08 31.00 -8.10
N GLY A 518 -0.03 31.28 -6.80
CA GLY A 518 -1.26 31.08 -6.02
C GLY A 518 -2.16 32.32 -5.93
N GLY A 519 -1.77 33.45 -6.51
CA GLY A 519 -2.45 34.74 -6.26
C GLY A 519 -2.47 35.08 -4.77
N ASP A 520 -3.54 35.72 -4.30
CA ASP A 520 -3.70 36.08 -2.88
C ASP A 520 -4.28 34.96 -2.00
N GLY A 521 -4.37 33.72 -2.50
CA GLY A 521 -4.96 32.57 -1.80
C GLY A 521 -4.28 31.25 -2.07
N THR A 522 -4.79 30.19 -1.42
CA THR A 522 -4.34 28.80 -1.66
C THR A 522 -4.99 28.26 -2.93
N LEU A 523 -4.17 27.66 -3.82
CA LEU A 523 -4.66 26.95 -4.99
C LEU A 523 -5.45 25.69 -4.57
N LEU A 524 -6.57 25.45 -5.21
CA LEU A 524 -7.24 24.16 -5.11
C LEU A 524 -6.36 23.08 -5.75
N LYS A 525 -6.36 21.89 -5.18
CA LYS A 525 -5.55 20.76 -5.67
C LYS A 525 -5.74 20.47 -7.15
N HIS A 526 -6.98 20.55 -7.63
CA HIS A 526 -7.31 20.32 -9.04
C HIS A 526 -6.66 21.36 -9.96
N ASP A 527 -6.75 22.65 -9.58
CA ASP A 527 -6.20 23.75 -10.37
C ASP A 527 -4.67 23.73 -10.39
N ALA A 528 -4.05 23.41 -9.24
CA ALA A 528 -2.62 23.24 -9.14
C ALA A 528 -2.11 22.10 -10.05
N GLN A 529 -2.83 20.98 -10.11
CA GLN A 529 -2.49 19.87 -11.00
C GLN A 529 -2.62 20.24 -12.48
N ALA A 530 -3.68 20.96 -12.84
CA ALA A 530 -3.87 21.43 -14.20
C ALA A 530 -2.77 22.42 -14.63
N GLN A 531 -2.44 23.39 -13.79
CA GLN A 531 -1.35 24.35 -14.05
C GLN A 531 0.00 23.66 -14.17
N ALA A 532 0.32 22.69 -13.28
CA ALA A 532 1.55 21.92 -13.33
C ALA A 532 1.66 21.10 -14.64
N ALA A 533 0.56 20.48 -15.08
CA ALA A 533 0.54 19.72 -16.33
C ALA A 533 0.77 20.63 -17.56
N GLN A 534 0.16 21.84 -17.57
CA GLN A 534 0.37 22.84 -18.62
C GLN A 534 1.82 23.34 -18.64
N ALA A 535 2.38 23.69 -17.49
CA ALA A 535 3.77 24.14 -17.38
C ALA A 535 4.76 23.05 -17.84
N CYS A 536 4.52 21.81 -17.43
CA CYS A 536 5.32 20.66 -17.86
C CYS A 536 5.28 20.47 -19.40
N ALA A 537 4.06 20.52 -19.98
CA ALA A 537 3.91 20.36 -21.42
C ALA A 537 4.53 21.53 -22.22
N ALA A 538 4.41 22.75 -21.73
CA ALA A 538 5.03 23.93 -22.33
C ALA A 538 6.55 23.82 -22.34
N GLU A 539 7.15 23.35 -21.24
CA GLU A 539 8.60 23.16 -21.18
C GLU A 539 9.08 22.04 -22.11
N ILE A 540 8.38 20.91 -22.16
CA ILE A 540 8.71 19.84 -23.09
C ILE A 540 8.57 20.32 -24.55
N ALA A 541 7.52 21.10 -24.86
CA ALA A 541 7.34 21.68 -26.19
C ALA A 541 8.47 22.64 -26.56
N ARG A 542 8.94 23.45 -25.61
CA ARG A 542 10.11 24.33 -25.78
C ARG A 542 11.35 23.53 -26.12
N LEU A 543 11.66 22.50 -25.33
CA LEU A 543 12.80 21.61 -25.55
C LEU A 543 12.72 20.89 -26.91
N MET A 544 11.56 20.39 -27.29
CA MET A 544 11.36 19.70 -28.56
C MET A 544 11.50 20.64 -29.78
N ARG A 545 11.15 21.91 -29.61
CA ARG A 545 11.40 22.93 -30.63
C ARG A 545 12.89 23.20 -30.75
N GLY A 546 13.59 23.47 -29.64
CA GLY A 546 15.02 23.65 -29.63
C GLY A 546 15.79 22.45 -30.17
N ALA A 547 15.28 21.23 -29.97
CA ALA A 547 15.88 20.02 -30.54
C ALA A 547 15.82 20.00 -32.09
N ARG A 548 14.71 20.49 -32.69
CA ARG A 548 14.57 20.61 -34.16
C ARG A 548 15.48 21.70 -34.73
N GLU A 549 15.78 22.72 -33.98
CA GLU A 549 16.66 23.84 -34.32
C GLU A 549 18.14 23.52 -34.03
N GLY A 550 18.42 22.40 -33.33
CA GLY A 550 19.76 21.98 -32.95
C GLY A 550 20.27 22.58 -31.63
N ASP A 551 19.43 23.34 -30.93
CA ASP A 551 19.80 24.06 -29.68
C ASP A 551 19.60 23.20 -28.43
N ALA A 552 18.72 22.21 -28.45
CA ALA A 552 18.52 21.26 -27.34
C ALA A 552 19.05 19.87 -27.74
N ARG A 553 20.08 19.37 -27.02
CA ARG A 553 20.80 18.13 -27.39
C ARG A 553 21.41 17.42 -26.19
N LEU A 554 21.67 16.11 -26.35
CA LEU A 554 22.49 15.30 -25.47
C LEU A 554 23.80 14.96 -26.18
N GLY A 555 24.91 15.58 -25.78
CA GLY A 555 26.14 15.57 -26.53
C GLY A 555 25.92 16.17 -27.92
N ASP A 556 26.18 15.39 -28.97
CA ASP A 556 26.02 15.80 -30.37
C ASP A 556 24.63 15.40 -30.94
N THR A 557 23.80 14.67 -30.19
CA THR A 557 22.51 14.16 -30.66
C THR A 557 21.38 15.11 -30.24
N PRO A 558 20.50 15.55 -31.15
CA PRO A 558 19.31 16.32 -30.81
C PRO A 558 18.44 15.57 -29.80
N LEU A 559 17.85 16.30 -28.84
CA LEU A 559 16.98 15.72 -27.83
C LEU A 559 15.73 15.11 -28.48
N SER A 560 15.36 13.93 -28.05
CA SER A 560 14.17 13.21 -28.49
C SER A 560 13.13 13.05 -27.37
N PRO A 561 11.84 12.84 -27.67
CA PRO A 561 10.82 12.59 -26.64
C PRO A 561 11.17 11.40 -25.72
N GLY A 562 11.89 10.39 -26.24
CA GLY A 562 12.34 9.23 -25.47
C GLY A 562 13.38 9.53 -24.40
N ASP A 563 14.03 10.71 -24.46
CA ASP A 563 15.02 11.15 -23.48
C ASP A 563 14.37 11.88 -22.27
N ILE A 564 13.05 12.11 -22.33
CA ILE A 564 12.30 12.84 -21.31
C ILE A 564 11.33 11.92 -20.58
N ALA A 565 11.39 11.89 -19.26
CA ALA A 565 10.46 11.17 -18.42
C ALA A 565 9.71 12.14 -17.48
N VAL A 566 8.40 11.97 -17.37
CA VAL A 566 7.55 12.70 -16.41
C VAL A 566 7.11 11.75 -15.32
N LEU A 567 7.56 12.00 -14.09
CA LEU A 567 7.18 11.22 -12.92
C LEU A 567 5.97 11.85 -12.24
N VAL A 568 4.96 11.04 -11.96
CA VAL A 568 3.71 11.45 -11.33
C VAL A 568 3.34 10.52 -10.19
N GLN A 569 2.52 11.01 -9.27
CA GLN A 569 2.13 10.25 -8.08
C GLN A 569 0.98 9.27 -8.35
N THR A 570 0.13 9.55 -9.35
CA THR A 570 -1.06 8.73 -9.67
C THR A 570 -1.25 8.61 -11.17
N HIS A 571 -1.89 7.52 -11.63
CA HIS A 571 -2.28 7.33 -13.03
C HIS A 571 -3.15 8.48 -13.57
N ARG A 572 -4.05 9.02 -12.73
CA ARG A 572 -4.89 10.18 -13.12
C ARG A 572 -4.05 11.41 -13.49
N GLN A 573 -2.95 11.65 -12.76
CA GLN A 573 -2.01 12.72 -13.10
C GLN A 573 -1.25 12.40 -14.38
N GLY A 574 -0.82 11.15 -14.60
CA GLY A 574 -0.19 10.70 -15.83
C GLY A 574 -1.08 10.91 -17.05
N SER A 575 -2.33 10.46 -16.97
CA SER A 575 -3.32 10.67 -18.03
C SER A 575 -3.64 12.15 -18.27
N LEU A 576 -3.58 13.00 -17.23
CA LEU A 576 -3.73 14.45 -17.38
C LEU A 576 -2.56 15.02 -18.19
N VAL A 577 -1.31 14.73 -17.82
CA VAL A 577 -0.11 15.19 -18.53
C VAL A 577 -0.13 14.69 -19.98
N LYS A 578 -0.48 13.43 -20.21
CA LYS A 578 -0.57 12.83 -21.55
C LYS A 578 -1.57 13.58 -22.43
N ARG A 579 -2.77 13.91 -21.91
CA ARG A 579 -3.78 14.68 -22.66
C ARG A 579 -3.27 16.09 -22.99
N VAL A 580 -2.61 16.76 -22.03
CA VAL A 580 -2.09 18.10 -22.28
C VAL A 580 -0.97 18.06 -23.31
N LEU A 581 -0.03 17.10 -23.26
CA LEU A 581 1.02 16.90 -24.27
C LEU A 581 0.42 16.67 -25.65
N ALA A 582 -0.64 15.90 -25.76
CA ALA A 582 -1.34 15.66 -27.03
C ALA A 582 -1.89 16.95 -27.64
N THR A 583 -2.36 17.93 -26.83
CA THR A 583 -2.79 19.26 -27.35
C THR A 583 -1.63 20.07 -27.95
N TRP A 584 -0.40 19.77 -27.56
CA TRP A 584 0.83 20.36 -28.10
C TRP A 584 1.42 19.54 -29.26
N GLY A 585 0.75 18.46 -29.69
CA GLY A 585 1.22 17.56 -30.75
C GLY A 585 2.42 16.68 -30.32
N ILE A 586 2.63 16.47 -29.03
CA ILE A 586 3.72 15.69 -28.48
C ILE A 586 3.20 14.30 -28.09
N GLY A 587 3.74 13.26 -28.74
CA GLY A 587 3.45 11.87 -28.41
C GLY A 587 4.06 11.48 -27.06
N SER A 588 3.30 10.75 -26.23
CA SER A 588 3.77 10.24 -24.96
C SER A 588 3.20 8.87 -24.65
N VAL A 589 3.95 8.05 -23.91
CA VAL A 589 3.56 6.71 -23.48
C VAL A 589 3.44 6.67 -21.97
N GLU A 590 2.34 6.14 -21.47
CA GLU A 590 2.14 5.85 -20.05
C GLU A 590 2.60 4.41 -19.79
N LEU A 591 3.58 4.24 -18.91
CA LEU A 591 4.16 2.91 -18.62
C LEU A 591 3.26 2.02 -17.75
N ALA A 592 2.14 2.52 -17.26
CA ALA A 592 1.18 1.73 -16.51
C ALA A 592 0.16 1.08 -17.44
N GLN A 593 -0.08 -0.21 -17.24
CA GLN A 593 -1.19 -0.89 -17.88
C GLN A 593 -2.50 -0.49 -17.21
N ALA A 594 -3.16 0.56 -17.71
CA ALA A 594 -4.56 0.80 -17.39
C ALA A 594 -5.38 -0.36 -17.99
N SER A 595 -6.23 -0.99 -17.18
CA SER A 595 -7.18 -1.96 -17.70
C SER A 595 -8.07 -1.28 -18.75
N VAL A 596 -8.29 -1.93 -19.89
CA VAL A 596 -9.24 -1.45 -20.91
C VAL A 596 -10.65 -1.29 -20.33
N PHE A 597 -10.99 -2.07 -19.29
CA PHE A 597 -12.25 -1.97 -18.56
C PHE A 597 -12.38 -0.72 -17.67
N SER A 598 -11.29 0.02 -17.45
CA SER A 598 -11.28 1.29 -16.69
C SER A 598 -11.32 2.52 -17.61
N THR A 599 -11.59 2.34 -18.89
CA THR A 599 -11.71 3.44 -19.87
C THR A 599 -13.14 3.99 -19.91
N GLY A 600 -13.29 5.25 -20.33
CA GLY A 600 -14.62 5.83 -20.57
C GLY A 600 -15.43 5.04 -21.59
N ASP A 601 -14.79 4.45 -22.60
CA ASP A 601 -15.44 3.62 -23.62
C ASP A 601 -16.01 2.32 -23.00
N ALA A 602 -15.28 1.68 -22.08
CA ALA A 602 -15.75 0.50 -21.36
C ALA A 602 -16.96 0.83 -20.48
N GLU A 603 -16.94 1.98 -19.78
CA GLU A 603 -18.07 2.44 -18.98
C GLU A 603 -19.31 2.73 -19.85
N GLN A 604 -19.13 3.34 -21.02
CA GLN A 604 -20.21 3.56 -21.98
C GLN A 604 -20.76 2.24 -22.51
N LEU A 605 -19.87 1.26 -22.84
CA LEU A 605 -20.28 -0.08 -23.27
C LEU A 605 -21.07 -0.80 -22.17
N GLU A 606 -20.62 -0.75 -20.92
CA GLU A 606 -21.35 -1.30 -19.78
C GLU A 606 -22.78 -0.75 -19.68
N ARG A 607 -22.94 0.58 -19.81
CA ARG A 607 -24.26 1.23 -19.80
C ARG A 607 -25.16 0.71 -20.94
N VAL A 608 -24.61 0.52 -22.13
CA VAL A 608 -25.35 -0.03 -23.27
C VAL A 608 -25.76 -1.48 -23.01
N LEU A 609 -24.84 -2.32 -22.53
CA LEU A 609 -25.13 -3.72 -22.21
C LEU A 609 -26.17 -3.83 -21.08
N ALA A 610 -26.07 -3.00 -20.05
CA ALA A 610 -27.04 -2.97 -18.96
C ALA A 610 -28.45 -2.54 -19.42
N ALA A 611 -28.57 -1.69 -20.45
CA ALA A 611 -29.83 -1.33 -21.04
C ALA A 611 -30.41 -2.45 -21.92
N ILE A 612 -29.56 -3.22 -22.60
CA ILE A 612 -29.96 -4.39 -23.38
C ILE A 612 -30.47 -5.50 -22.44
N ASP A 613 -29.81 -5.72 -21.31
CA ASP A 613 -30.19 -6.70 -20.29
C ASP A 613 -31.55 -6.37 -19.64
N ALA A 614 -31.87 -5.08 -19.48
CA ALA A 614 -33.13 -4.64 -18.88
C ALA A 614 -33.84 -3.57 -19.75
N PRO A 615 -34.38 -3.93 -20.92
CA PRO A 615 -34.92 -2.98 -21.91
C PRO A 615 -36.15 -2.21 -21.42
N GLY A 616 -36.83 -2.68 -20.38
CA GLY A 616 -37.94 -1.98 -19.72
C GLY A 616 -37.53 -0.90 -18.72
N ASP A 617 -36.24 -0.82 -18.36
CA ASP A 617 -35.73 0.20 -17.43
C ASP A 617 -35.33 1.47 -18.19
N LEU A 618 -36.21 2.47 -18.15
CA LEU A 618 -36.00 3.77 -18.81
C LEU A 618 -34.78 4.51 -18.27
N ARG A 619 -34.34 4.28 -17.03
CA ARG A 619 -33.13 4.92 -16.48
C ARG A 619 -31.88 4.35 -17.14
N ARG A 620 -31.80 3.02 -17.27
CA ARG A 620 -30.70 2.33 -17.97
C ARG A 620 -30.67 2.69 -19.45
N LEU A 621 -31.84 2.73 -20.09
CA LEU A 621 -31.94 3.15 -21.49
C LEU A 621 -31.42 4.56 -21.71
N ARG A 622 -31.80 5.51 -20.86
CA ARG A 622 -31.31 6.92 -20.95
C ARG A 622 -29.81 6.98 -20.69
N ALA A 623 -29.29 6.26 -19.70
CA ALA A 623 -27.87 6.19 -19.42
C ALA A 623 -27.07 5.63 -20.61
N ALA A 624 -27.61 4.62 -21.31
CA ALA A 624 -27.02 4.10 -22.53
C ALA A 624 -27.05 5.12 -23.67
N LEU A 625 -28.22 5.74 -23.91
CA LEU A 625 -28.37 6.73 -24.98
C LEU A 625 -27.56 8.02 -24.76
N ALA A 626 -27.13 8.28 -23.53
CA ALA A 626 -26.20 9.36 -23.19
C ALA A 626 -24.73 9.03 -23.53
N ALA A 627 -24.45 7.82 -24.01
CA ALA A 627 -23.11 7.49 -24.49
C ALA A 627 -22.77 8.29 -25.75
N ASP A 628 -21.52 8.74 -25.86
CA ASP A 628 -21.03 9.57 -26.97
C ASP A 628 -21.27 8.93 -28.34
N TRP A 629 -21.34 7.61 -28.40
CA TRP A 629 -21.58 6.82 -29.63
C TRP A 629 -22.92 7.13 -30.31
N PHE A 630 -23.93 7.57 -29.55
CA PHE A 630 -25.26 7.90 -30.10
C PHE A 630 -25.40 9.37 -30.49
N GLY A 631 -24.46 10.23 -30.09
CA GLY A 631 -24.45 11.66 -30.46
C GLY A 631 -25.67 12.46 -30.00
N LEU A 632 -26.40 11.97 -28.96
CA LEU A 632 -27.59 12.64 -28.45
C LEU A 632 -27.19 13.69 -27.41
N ASP A 633 -27.69 14.93 -27.60
CA ASP A 633 -27.52 15.99 -26.61
C ASP A 633 -28.53 15.87 -25.45
N ALA A 634 -28.31 16.65 -24.39
CA ALA A 634 -29.18 16.67 -23.22
C ALA A 634 -30.65 17.04 -23.57
N GLY A 635 -30.87 17.87 -24.59
CA GLY A 635 -32.19 18.23 -25.07
C GLY A 635 -32.90 17.06 -25.75
N ALA A 636 -32.16 16.28 -26.57
CA ALA A 636 -32.70 15.07 -27.20
C ALA A 636 -33.06 14.02 -26.14
N LEU A 637 -32.17 13.79 -25.16
CA LEU A 637 -32.43 12.88 -24.04
C LEU A 637 -33.62 13.32 -23.16
N SER A 638 -33.81 14.62 -22.95
CA SER A 638 -34.95 15.15 -22.19
C SER A 638 -36.27 14.87 -22.88
N ARG A 639 -36.31 14.94 -24.21
CA ARG A 639 -37.52 14.64 -25.00
C ARG A 639 -37.93 13.16 -24.98
N LEU A 640 -37.02 12.28 -24.63
CA LEU A 640 -37.28 10.84 -24.39
C LEU A 640 -37.84 10.58 -22.97
N ALA A 641 -38.09 11.63 -22.17
CA ALA A 641 -38.80 11.47 -20.91
C ALA A 641 -40.28 11.14 -21.22
N PRO A 642 -40.93 10.16 -20.54
CA PRO A 642 -42.36 10.00 -20.63
C PRO A 642 -42.98 11.31 -20.09
N GLY A 643 -43.70 12.02 -20.94
CA GLY A 643 -44.65 13.01 -20.46
C GLY A 643 -45.62 12.29 -19.53
N ASP A 644 -46.21 13.00 -18.55
CA ASP A 644 -47.25 12.54 -17.63
C ASP A 644 -48.46 11.98 -18.41
N ALA A 645 -48.35 10.77 -18.94
CA ALA A 645 -49.43 10.04 -19.59
C ALA A 645 -49.69 8.76 -18.80
N ALA A 646 -50.94 8.63 -18.39
CA ALA A 646 -51.58 7.63 -17.57
C ALA A 646 -51.20 6.18 -17.84
N PRO A 647 -51.40 5.25 -16.87
CA PRO A 647 -50.93 3.87 -16.94
C PRO A 647 -51.69 3.10 -18.05
N SER A 648 -50.96 2.73 -19.09
CA SER A 648 -51.48 1.79 -20.10
C SER A 648 -51.14 0.36 -19.69
N HIS A 649 -52.19 -0.44 -19.74
CA HIS A 649 -52.27 -1.88 -19.46
C HIS A 649 -51.10 -2.73 -19.90
N HIS A 650 -50.58 -3.54 -18.97
CA HIS A 650 -49.68 -4.66 -19.27
C HIS A 650 -50.40 -5.77 -20.06
N PRO A 651 -49.89 -6.29 -21.15
CA PRO A 651 -50.23 -7.60 -21.63
C PRO A 651 -49.43 -8.65 -20.79
N ARG A 652 -50.16 -9.54 -20.14
CA ARG A 652 -49.62 -10.71 -19.47
C ARG A 652 -48.95 -11.61 -20.51
N HIS A 653 -47.65 -11.74 -20.48
CA HIS A 653 -46.95 -12.79 -21.21
C HIS A 653 -47.17 -14.12 -20.50
N THR A 654 -47.87 -15.04 -21.18
CA THR A 654 -47.89 -16.49 -20.91
C THR A 654 -46.50 -17.06 -21.17
N PRO A 655 -45.98 -17.95 -20.34
CA PRO A 655 -44.71 -18.61 -20.60
C PRO A 655 -44.91 -19.68 -21.68
N HIS A 656 -44.10 -19.64 -22.73
CA HIS A 656 -43.91 -20.73 -23.66
C HIS A 656 -42.87 -21.69 -23.10
N PRO A 657 -43.10 -23.02 -23.14
CA PRO A 657 -42.14 -24.02 -22.73
C PRO A 657 -41.19 -24.33 -23.90
N LEU A 658 -39.87 -24.19 -23.65
CA LEU A 658 -38.82 -25.09 -24.16
C LEU A 658 -37.54 -24.88 -23.34
#